data_79ec2e65a0d5aa02639128b58fb55e17
#
_entry.id   79ec2e65a0d5aa02639128b58fb55e17
#
_cell.length_a   1.000
_cell.length_b   1.000
_cell.length_c   1.000
_cell.angle_alpha   90.00
_cell.angle_beta   90.00
_cell.angle_gamma   90.00
#
_symmetry.space_group_name_H-M   'P 1'
#
loop_
_entity.id
_entity.type
_entity.pdbx_description
1 polymer ?
#
loop_
_entity_poly.entity_id
_entity_poly.type
_entity_poly.pdbx_seq_one_letter_code
_entity_poly.pdbx_strand_id
1 'polypeptide(L)'
;MNEVKAWRSALRHSFRAALKVERVISDPWAIGRAVLAVVAASVVGWLMDDPLAWAMMTVGAFICGIGTLLAPVRHRAVNALVLGVGFTLATLIGVYLHPMGWWFLIVLAVASYVAGLWRALGVAPGIRACLVTIGLMITADLSPGISAGLTMVQWIAVGSALVFVAQLLPPYGRRHPAQRKAVAALYRSLASTARAAEPAGHLSSAPFTAARSALDLLPAFARPAAAPLFGLLSEAEGIRRGLHFLPRTARVPRAAIAEALDAVAGTVLTARRQDADAEALRLLDTWRGPEADALLPRLREAARLADHWLQARGPEGLDHVLDAFPAENALRSGWRRLSAEMRPGAPLFRHAIRIAVGTTAGEAAGRAFGDFWGHALPDHGFWAALTTMLVLFPDYGHTFARGWSRPIGSILGGLVAWVVLLPGGWSAGGLVIGASVLAACVFLTLRVGQLVLNFFITAWIVFLISRLGSAPDLIEWGRPADTLVGALLGLVVFVVIPTYHHHRTHELLADWLRVQQRLLPMLVTGYAEAGAVDPAGIDVLRRQSRQARERLDGAIASLGHEPRRHRARWTAEELAGIQQSVYEITQCAALLYDGRPGGPTDAVPETAEFAAVLDHHLAELAAVVAAKGRPHPGVLRAAFDDTARRSGLADLTDRTAPDGVAHARGRALTLCLHTVTAVEELVGWLAEESRRNESNQSNQPDQLNVVAQHLTGHPRELTHR
;
A
#
# COMPACT_ATOMS: atom_id res chain seq x y z
N MET A 1 28.82 -18.54 -9.69
CA MET A 1 28.94 -17.19 -10.33
C MET A 1 27.61 -16.49 -10.54
N ASN A 2 26.51 -17.19 -10.76
CA ASN A 2 25.18 -16.60 -10.98
C ASN A 2 24.50 -16.03 -9.72
N GLU A 3 24.73 -16.59 -8.54
CA GLU A 3 24.10 -16.11 -7.29
C GLU A 3 24.62 -14.72 -6.87
N VAL A 4 25.92 -14.50 -6.91
CA VAL A 4 26.53 -13.21 -6.57
C VAL A 4 26.04 -12.11 -7.51
N LYS A 5 25.89 -12.40 -8.82
CA LYS A 5 25.33 -11.47 -9.79
C LYS A 5 23.85 -11.14 -9.49
N ALA A 6 23.06 -12.13 -9.04
CA ALA A 6 21.66 -11.94 -8.69
C ALA A 6 21.49 -11.05 -7.44
N TRP A 7 22.27 -11.31 -6.40
CA TRP A 7 22.29 -10.48 -5.20
C TRP A 7 22.78 -9.04 -5.51
N ARG A 8 23.82 -8.93 -6.31
CA ARG A 8 24.35 -7.61 -6.73
C ARG A 8 23.32 -6.80 -7.50
N SER A 9 22.52 -7.44 -8.36
CA SER A 9 21.42 -6.80 -9.07
C SER A 9 20.29 -6.34 -8.12
N ALA A 10 19.88 -7.18 -7.17
CA ALA A 10 18.84 -6.85 -6.19
C ALA A 10 19.29 -5.70 -5.26
N LEU A 11 20.52 -5.75 -4.77
CA LEU A 11 21.10 -4.68 -3.96
C LEU A 11 21.20 -3.36 -4.74
N ARG A 12 21.62 -3.40 -6.01
CA ARG A 12 21.66 -2.20 -6.87
C ARG A 12 20.27 -1.62 -7.09
N HIS A 13 19.26 -2.46 -7.28
CA HIS A 13 17.88 -2.01 -7.43
C HIS A 13 17.36 -1.38 -6.13
N SER A 14 17.59 -2.02 -4.98
CA SER A 14 17.22 -1.48 -3.66
C SER A 14 17.94 -0.17 -3.35
N PHE A 15 19.21 -0.05 -3.72
CA PHE A 15 19.98 1.18 -3.58
C PHE A 15 19.40 2.32 -4.45
N ARG A 16 19.05 2.04 -5.71
CA ARG A 16 18.37 3.03 -6.57
C ARG A 16 17.01 3.44 -6.01
N ALA A 17 16.25 2.48 -5.46
CA ALA A 17 14.99 2.78 -4.80
C ALA A 17 15.18 3.64 -3.54
N ALA A 18 16.26 3.44 -2.78
CA ALA A 18 16.61 4.26 -1.63
C ALA A 18 16.90 5.72 -1.99
N LEU A 19 17.46 5.97 -3.18
CA LEU A 19 17.76 7.31 -3.70
C LEU A 19 16.58 7.98 -4.41
N LYS A 20 15.46 7.26 -4.60
CA LYS A 20 14.27 7.81 -5.28
C LYS A 20 13.67 8.95 -4.49
N VAL A 21 13.58 10.11 -5.10
CA VAL A 21 12.93 11.31 -4.55
C VAL A 21 11.61 11.52 -5.26
N GLU A 22 10.52 11.56 -4.50
CA GLU A 22 9.18 11.82 -5.01
C GLU A 22 8.75 13.24 -4.62
N ARG A 23 8.33 14.06 -5.60
CA ARG A 23 7.84 15.41 -5.34
C ARG A 23 6.40 15.40 -4.86
N VAL A 24 6.16 14.85 -3.68
CA VAL A 24 4.82 14.80 -3.07
C VAL A 24 4.84 15.61 -1.78
N ILE A 25 4.29 16.81 -1.82
CA ILE A 25 4.04 17.61 -0.62
C ILE A 25 2.70 17.20 -0.04
N SER A 26 2.68 16.90 1.26
CA SER A 26 1.44 16.67 2.03
C SER A 26 0.61 17.95 2.11
N ASP A 27 -0.63 17.85 2.60
CA ASP A 27 -1.51 18.98 2.86
C ASP A 27 -0.78 20.12 3.59
N PRO A 28 -0.60 21.31 2.95
CA PRO A 28 0.20 22.39 3.52
C PRO A 28 -0.33 22.91 4.86
N TRP A 29 -1.65 22.93 5.04
CA TRP A 29 -2.27 23.39 6.29
C TRP A 29 -2.01 22.43 7.46
N ALA A 30 -1.94 21.14 7.19
CA ALA A 30 -1.60 20.16 8.22
C ALA A 30 -0.13 20.25 8.62
N ILE A 31 0.76 20.46 7.64
CA ILE A 31 2.18 20.72 7.91
C ILE A 31 2.31 22.01 8.72
N GLY A 32 1.63 23.11 8.31
CA GLY A 32 1.65 24.37 9.04
C GLY A 32 1.25 24.21 10.50
N ARG A 33 0.20 23.45 10.80
CA ARG A 33 -0.23 23.17 12.19
C ARG A 33 0.79 22.33 12.98
N ALA A 34 1.41 21.34 12.34
CA ALA A 34 2.46 20.57 13.00
C ALA A 34 3.70 21.42 13.29
N VAL A 35 4.10 22.28 12.33
CA VAL A 35 5.18 23.26 12.51
C VAL A 35 4.82 24.24 13.63
N LEU A 36 3.61 24.79 13.63
CA LEU A 36 3.13 25.71 14.67
C LEU A 36 3.25 25.09 16.08
N ALA A 37 2.89 23.81 16.21
CA ALA A 37 2.99 23.11 17.49
C ALA A 37 4.45 22.98 17.97
N VAL A 38 5.38 22.64 17.06
CA VAL A 38 6.82 22.53 17.38
C VAL A 38 7.40 23.91 17.69
N VAL A 39 7.03 24.94 16.93
CA VAL A 39 7.48 26.32 17.21
C VAL A 39 6.93 26.80 18.54
N ALA A 40 5.65 26.55 18.85
CA ALA A 40 5.07 26.89 20.15
C ALA A 40 5.79 26.19 21.31
N ALA A 41 6.07 24.85 21.17
CA ALA A 41 6.87 24.11 22.15
C ALA A 41 8.27 24.71 22.30
N SER A 42 8.90 25.09 21.19
CA SER A 42 10.23 25.71 21.19
C SER A 42 10.25 27.08 21.85
N VAL A 43 9.26 27.92 21.60
CA VAL A 43 9.14 29.25 22.21
C VAL A 43 8.87 29.14 23.71
N VAL A 44 7.93 28.30 24.10
CA VAL A 44 7.62 28.08 25.54
C VAL A 44 8.87 27.59 26.31
N GLY A 45 9.55 26.56 25.78
CA GLY A 45 10.74 26.04 26.44
C GLY A 45 11.91 27.04 26.45
N TRP A 46 12.03 27.88 25.43
CA TRP A 46 13.04 28.94 25.41
C TRP A 46 12.75 30.04 26.43
N LEU A 47 11.46 30.46 26.55
CA LEU A 47 11.03 31.44 27.55
C LEU A 47 11.19 30.97 28.99
N MET A 48 11.16 29.66 29.23
CA MET A 48 11.40 29.05 30.53
C MET A 48 12.89 28.98 30.90
N ASP A 49 13.77 29.20 29.93
CA ASP A 49 15.23 29.02 30.00
C ASP A 49 15.64 27.63 30.55
N ASP A 50 14.79 26.62 30.29
CA ASP A 50 15.04 25.24 30.69
C ASP A 50 15.32 24.38 29.43
N PRO A 51 16.60 24.00 29.20
CA PRO A 51 16.97 23.18 28.05
C PRO A 51 16.28 21.82 28.01
N LEU A 52 16.06 21.19 29.17
CA LEU A 52 15.40 19.88 29.25
C LEU A 52 13.91 20.00 28.90
N ALA A 53 13.22 20.99 29.47
CA ALA A 53 11.81 21.27 29.16
C ALA A 53 11.63 21.53 27.68
N TRP A 54 12.49 22.38 27.09
CA TRP A 54 12.48 22.69 25.68
C TRP A 54 12.66 21.44 24.82
N ALA A 55 13.67 20.60 25.09
CA ALA A 55 13.97 19.42 24.31
C ALA A 55 12.82 18.41 24.38
N MET A 56 12.29 18.14 25.57
CA MET A 56 11.24 17.14 25.77
C MET A 56 9.89 17.59 25.18
N MET A 57 9.52 18.86 25.33
CA MET A 57 8.33 19.42 24.65
C MET A 57 8.47 19.33 23.14
N THR A 58 9.64 19.68 22.61
CA THR A 58 9.90 19.64 21.18
C THR A 58 9.88 18.20 20.65
N VAL A 59 10.43 17.22 21.38
CA VAL A 59 10.35 15.78 21.05
C VAL A 59 8.89 15.31 21.03
N GLY A 60 8.10 15.65 22.06
CA GLY A 60 6.68 15.31 22.12
C GLY A 60 5.90 15.86 20.92
N ALA A 61 6.10 17.15 20.63
CA ALA A 61 5.45 17.82 19.49
C ALA A 61 5.93 17.23 18.15
N PHE A 62 7.20 16.93 18.01
CA PHE A 62 7.78 16.37 16.77
C PHE A 62 7.26 14.97 16.46
N ILE A 63 7.31 14.04 17.41
CA ILE A 63 6.85 12.66 17.25
C ILE A 63 5.34 12.61 16.98
N CYS A 64 4.54 13.35 17.76
CA CYS A 64 3.10 13.46 17.55
C CYS A 64 2.77 14.14 16.22
N GLY A 65 3.54 15.13 15.80
CA GLY A 65 3.42 15.80 14.49
C GLY A 65 3.61 14.82 13.33
N ILE A 66 4.70 14.04 13.34
CA ILE A 66 4.94 12.98 12.33
C ILE A 66 3.76 12.01 12.28
N GLY A 67 3.38 11.45 13.42
CA GLY A 67 2.32 10.45 13.47
C GLY A 67 0.95 10.96 13.03
N THR A 68 0.67 12.25 13.25
CA THR A 68 -0.55 12.92 12.79
C THR A 68 -0.56 13.14 11.28
N LEU A 69 0.57 13.53 10.70
CA LEU A 69 0.70 13.72 9.24
C LEU A 69 0.58 12.42 8.44
N LEU A 70 0.81 11.27 9.07
CA LEU A 70 0.56 9.95 8.50
C LEU A 70 -0.94 9.58 8.48
N ALA A 71 -1.78 10.30 9.23
CA ALA A 71 -3.22 10.06 9.29
C ALA A 71 -3.97 10.75 8.14
N PRO A 72 -5.13 10.19 7.70
CA PRO A 72 -6.07 10.92 6.85
C PRO A 72 -6.51 12.24 7.50
N VAL A 73 -6.76 13.26 6.68
CA VAL A 73 -7.05 14.64 7.13
C VAL A 73 -8.08 14.70 8.25
N ARG A 74 -9.18 13.97 8.10
CA ARG A 74 -10.32 13.96 9.03
C ARG A 74 -10.00 13.40 10.41
N HIS A 75 -9.06 12.47 10.50
CA HIS A 75 -8.74 11.78 11.75
C HIS A 75 -7.51 12.34 12.46
N ARG A 76 -6.98 13.48 12.03
CA ARG A 76 -5.70 14.00 12.54
C ARG A 76 -5.76 14.40 14.00
N ALA A 77 -6.80 15.10 14.41
CA ALA A 77 -6.94 15.49 15.83
C ALA A 77 -7.08 14.27 16.75
N VAL A 78 -7.95 13.31 16.38
CA VAL A 78 -8.09 12.05 17.14
C VAL A 78 -6.78 11.26 17.17
N ASN A 79 -6.07 11.20 16.04
CA ASN A 79 -4.79 10.52 16.00
C ASN A 79 -3.71 11.27 16.79
N ALA A 80 -3.74 12.60 16.85
CA ALA A 80 -2.87 13.39 17.72
C ALA A 80 -3.12 13.07 19.18
N LEU A 81 -4.39 12.99 19.59
CA LEU A 81 -4.77 12.66 20.97
C LEU A 81 -4.34 11.22 21.32
N VAL A 82 -4.74 10.23 20.50
CA VAL A 82 -4.44 8.81 20.77
C VAL A 82 -2.93 8.55 20.77
N LEU A 83 -2.20 9.14 19.80
CA LEU A 83 -0.76 9.00 19.76
C LEU A 83 -0.08 9.75 20.91
N GLY A 84 -0.54 10.97 21.22
CA GLY A 84 0.00 11.78 22.32
C GLY A 84 -0.18 11.08 23.68
N VAL A 85 -1.36 10.56 23.95
CA VAL A 85 -1.62 9.76 25.16
C VAL A 85 -0.79 8.47 25.17
N GLY A 86 -0.78 7.73 24.06
CA GLY A 86 -0.01 6.49 23.94
C GLY A 86 1.49 6.71 24.09
N PHE A 87 2.03 7.77 23.49
CA PHE A 87 3.45 8.12 23.59
C PHE A 87 3.81 8.55 25.02
N THR A 88 2.99 9.40 25.66
CA THR A 88 3.17 9.81 27.06
C THR A 88 3.10 8.63 28.03
N LEU A 89 2.15 7.71 27.84
CA LEU A 89 2.07 6.49 28.66
C LEU A 89 3.29 5.59 28.45
N ALA A 90 3.74 5.43 27.21
CA ALA A 90 4.93 4.64 26.91
C ALA A 90 6.19 5.25 27.54
N THR A 91 6.35 6.59 27.49
CA THR A 91 7.45 7.27 28.16
C THR A 91 7.36 7.13 29.69
N LEU A 92 6.16 7.21 30.26
CA LEU A 92 5.95 6.97 31.70
C LEU A 92 6.37 5.56 32.12
N ILE A 93 5.95 4.55 31.35
CA ILE A 93 6.35 3.15 31.58
C ILE A 93 7.88 3.01 31.47
N GLY A 94 8.52 3.66 30.49
CA GLY A 94 9.96 3.64 30.31
C GLY A 94 10.72 4.15 31.51
N VAL A 95 10.26 5.21 32.20
CA VAL A 95 10.86 5.74 33.41
C VAL A 95 10.89 4.68 34.51
N TYR A 96 9.81 3.95 34.70
CA TYR A 96 9.76 2.90 35.73
C TYR A 96 10.55 1.64 35.36
N LEU A 97 10.82 1.43 34.06
CA LEU A 97 11.62 0.31 33.58
C LEU A 97 13.13 0.61 33.58
N HIS A 98 13.52 1.88 33.68
CA HIS A 98 14.93 2.28 33.70
C HIS A 98 15.77 1.48 34.69
N PRO A 99 15.38 1.30 35.97
CA PRO A 99 16.16 0.55 36.93
C PRO A 99 16.20 -0.97 36.68
N MET A 100 15.42 -1.51 35.73
CA MET A 100 15.35 -2.96 35.48
C MET A 100 16.55 -3.52 34.68
N GLY A 101 17.43 -2.64 34.17
CA GLY A 101 18.63 -3.08 33.41
C GLY A 101 18.26 -3.97 32.21
N TRP A 102 18.85 -5.17 32.14
CA TRP A 102 18.64 -6.12 31.03
C TRP A 102 17.22 -6.72 31.00
N TRP A 103 16.46 -6.72 32.09
CA TRP A 103 15.07 -7.17 32.09
C TRP A 103 14.15 -6.28 31.23
N PHE A 104 14.55 -5.02 30.98
CA PHE A 104 13.86 -4.15 30.05
C PHE A 104 13.70 -4.78 28.66
N LEU A 105 14.66 -5.60 28.20
CA LEU A 105 14.62 -6.24 26.89
C LEU A 105 13.39 -7.14 26.70
N ILE A 106 12.88 -7.76 27.76
CA ILE A 106 11.67 -8.59 27.70
C ILE A 106 10.46 -7.70 27.41
N VAL A 107 10.33 -6.59 28.12
CA VAL A 107 9.22 -5.65 27.91
C VAL A 107 9.30 -5.02 26.52
N LEU A 108 10.52 -4.66 26.07
CA LEU A 108 10.76 -4.14 24.73
C LEU A 108 10.41 -5.15 23.66
N ALA A 109 10.72 -6.44 23.85
CA ALA A 109 10.34 -7.50 22.91
C ALA A 109 8.82 -7.60 22.75
N VAL A 110 8.08 -7.59 23.86
CA VAL A 110 6.61 -7.63 23.87
C VAL A 110 6.02 -6.38 23.21
N ALA A 111 6.48 -5.19 23.59
CA ALA A 111 6.00 -3.93 23.02
C ALA A 111 6.26 -3.87 21.51
N SER A 112 7.45 -4.28 21.07
CA SER A 112 7.85 -4.32 19.67
C SER A 112 7.06 -5.37 18.86
N TYR A 113 6.77 -6.53 19.47
CA TYR A 113 5.89 -7.52 18.87
C TYR A 113 4.48 -6.98 18.61
N VAL A 114 3.90 -6.32 19.62
CA VAL A 114 2.59 -5.69 19.51
C VAL A 114 2.62 -4.60 18.43
N ALA A 115 3.65 -3.75 18.39
CA ALA A 115 3.80 -2.72 17.37
C ALA A 115 3.91 -3.30 15.96
N GLY A 116 4.64 -4.41 15.78
CA GLY A 116 4.73 -5.15 14.52
C GLY A 116 3.39 -5.73 14.08
N LEU A 117 2.63 -6.32 15.01
CA LEU A 117 1.31 -6.89 14.75
C LEU A 117 0.26 -5.80 14.40
N TRP A 118 0.41 -4.58 14.96
CA TRP A 118 -0.47 -3.44 14.67
C TRP A 118 -0.48 -3.04 13.19
N ARG A 119 0.49 -3.51 12.43
CA ARG A 119 0.54 -3.39 10.97
C ARG A 119 -0.66 -4.04 10.25
N ALA A 120 -1.35 -4.97 10.88
CA ALA A 120 -2.59 -5.57 10.38
C ALA A 120 -3.72 -4.55 10.21
N LEU A 121 -3.66 -3.43 10.94
CA LEU A 121 -4.60 -2.32 10.81
C LEU A 121 -4.23 -1.36 9.66
N GLY A 122 -3.04 -1.51 9.07
CA GLY A 122 -2.54 -0.72 7.96
C GLY A 122 -1.12 -0.18 8.19
N VAL A 123 -0.55 0.43 7.15
CA VAL A 123 0.83 0.96 7.18
C VAL A 123 0.97 2.07 8.22
N ALA A 124 0.10 3.07 8.19
CA ALA A 124 0.17 4.22 9.08
C ALA A 124 -0.10 3.87 10.56
N PRO A 125 -1.10 3.04 10.92
CA PRO A 125 -1.25 2.53 12.28
C PRO A 125 -0.02 1.79 12.80
N GLY A 126 0.60 0.92 11.98
CA GLY A 126 1.82 0.20 12.35
C GLY A 126 2.99 1.14 12.64
N ILE A 127 3.21 2.17 11.81
CA ILE A 127 4.27 3.16 12.05
C ILE A 127 3.99 3.93 13.35
N ARG A 128 2.74 4.33 13.62
CA ARG A 128 2.39 5.01 14.87
C ARG A 128 2.63 4.14 16.11
N ALA A 129 2.35 2.84 16.03
CA ALA A 129 2.68 1.91 17.12
C ALA A 129 4.20 1.84 17.36
N CYS A 130 5.01 1.84 16.30
CA CYS A 130 6.47 1.97 16.43
C CYS A 130 6.88 3.29 17.11
N LEU A 131 6.23 4.42 16.76
CA LEU A 131 6.50 5.72 17.40
C LEU A 131 6.18 5.68 18.90
N VAL A 132 5.11 5.01 19.33
CA VAL A 132 4.80 4.80 20.76
C VAL A 132 5.91 3.97 21.44
N THR A 133 6.38 2.90 20.81
CA THR A 133 7.47 2.07 21.35
C THR A 133 8.79 2.85 21.47
N ILE A 134 9.02 3.83 20.60
CA ILE A 134 10.17 4.74 20.70
C ILE A 134 10.11 5.55 22.01
N GLY A 135 8.93 5.99 22.42
CA GLY A 135 8.75 6.69 23.72
C GLY A 135 9.21 5.84 24.90
N LEU A 136 8.88 4.55 24.88
CA LEU A 136 9.34 3.59 25.89
C LEU A 136 10.87 3.51 25.95
N MET A 137 11.54 3.43 24.81
CA MET A 137 13.00 3.32 24.73
C MET A 137 13.69 4.62 25.17
N ILE A 138 13.21 5.79 24.73
CA ILE A 138 13.81 7.08 25.03
C ILE A 138 13.93 7.27 26.54
N THR A 139 12.88 7.06 27.30
CA THR A 139 12.89 7.32 28.76
C THR A 139 13.52 6.19 29.56
N ALA A 140 13.45 4.95 29.08
CA ALA A 140 14.16 3.85 29.73
C ALA A 140 15.69 4.00 29.63
N ASP A 141 16.19 4.68 28.62
CA ASP A 141 17.63 4.85 28.38
C ASP A 141 18.14 6.23 28.86
N LEU A 142 17.40 7.31 28.58
CA LEU A 142 17.83 8.68 28.84
C LEU A 142 17.46 9.20 30.25
N SER A 143 16.62 8.49 31.02
CA SER A 143 16.18 8.98 32.32
C SER A 143 17.28 8.80 33.36
N PRO A 144 17.80 9.88 33.97
CA PRO A 144 18.82 9.76 35.02
C PRO A 144 18.25 9.31 36.37
N GLY A 145 16.94 9.09 36.46
CA GLY A 145 16.24 8.64 37.65
C GLY A 145 14.74 8.93 37.56
N ILE A 146 13.95 8.40 38.49
CA ILE A 146 12.48 8.47 38.42
C ILE A 146 11.97 9.91 38.46
N SER A 147 12.47 10.77 39.32
CA SER A 147 12.02 12.17 39.46
C SER A 147 12.29 12.99 38.19
N ALA A 148 13.51 12.90 37.66
CA ALA A 148 13.87 13.56 36.41
C ALA A 148 13.11 12.96 35.23
N GLY A 149 12.92 11.63 35.18
CA GLY A 149 12.11 10.95 34.18
C GLY A 149 10.65 11.41 34.18
N LEU A 150 10.03 11.59 35.32
CA LEU A 150 8.67 12.15 35.43
C LEU A 150 8.59 13.58 34.89
N THR A 151 9.62 14.40 35.13
CA THR A 151 9.72 15.74 34.52
C THR A 151 9.81 15.67 33.02
N MET A 152 10.61 14.76 32.48
CA MET A 152 10.66 14.51 31.00
C MET A 152 9.28 14.13 30.44
N VAL A 153 8.55 13.22 31.12
CA VAL A 153 7.21 12.79 30.73
C VAL A 153 6.21 13.95 30.71
N GLN A 154 6.25 14.82 31.73
CA GLN A 154 5.40 16.02 31.79
C GLN A 154 5.59 16.91 30.56
N TRP A 155 6.82 17.21 30.19
CA TRP A 155 7.12 18.06 29.04
C TRP A 155 6.80 17.40 27.71
N ILE A 156 7.01 16.10 27.58
CA ILE A 156 6.54 15.31 26.41
C ILE A 156 5.02 15.39 26.29
N ALA A 157 4.29 15.28 27.40
CA ALA A 157 2.83 15.39 27.41
C ALA A 157 2.36 16.77 26.94
N VAL A 158 3.00 17.85 27.44
CA VAL A 158 2.72 19.23 27.00
C VAL A 158 2.96 19.39 25.51
N GLY A 159 4.12 18.95 24.99
CA GLY A 159 4.43 19.01 23.57
C GLY A 159 3.41 18.24 22.70
N SER A 160 3.00 17.06 23.17
CA SER A 160 1.96 16.25 22.50
C SER A 160 0.61 16.93 22.52
N ALA A 161 0.23 17.58 23.63
CA ALA A 161 -1.01 18.34 23.75
C ALA A 161 -1.02 19.57 22.83
N LEU A 162 0.10 20.26 22.65
CA LEU A 162 0.22 21.36 21.69
C LEU A 162 -0.09 20.92 20.27
N VAL A 163 0.32 19.71 19.85
CA VAL A 163 -0.05 19.16 18.53
C VAL A 163 -1.55 18.92 18.46
N PHE A 164 -2.16 18.32 19.48
CA PHE A 164 -3.60 18.10 19.50
C PHE A 164 -4.36 19.43 19.37
N VAL A 165 -4.00 20.44 20.17
CA VAL A 165 -4.61 21.79 20.10
C VAL A 165 -4.41 22.42 18.72
N ALA A 166 -3.20 22.35 18.16
CA ALA A 166 -2.92 22.88 16.83
C ALA A 166 -3.77 22.19 15.74
N GLN A 167 -4.10 20.89 15.88
CA GLN A 167 -4.96 20.21 14.92
C GLN A 167 -6.45 20.65 15.01
N LEU A 168 -6.85 21.31 16.11
CA LEU A 168 -8.18 21.89 16.25
C LEU A 168 -8.31 23.29 15.61
N LEU A 169 -7.20 23.90 15.16
CA LEU A 169 -7.20 25.22 14.56
C LEU A 169 -7.64 25.18 13.08
N PRO A 170 -8.47 26.14 12.62
CA PRO A 170 -8.77 26.31 11.20
C PRO A 170 -7.52 26.78 10.42
N PRO A 171 -7.50 26.65 9.09
CA PRO A 171 -8.54 26.11 8.22
C PRO A 171 -8.46 24.57 8.15
N TYR A 172 -9.61 23.91 8.21
CA TYR A 172 -9.65 22.43 8.23
C TYR A 172 -9.37 21.76 6.88
N GLY A 173 -9.16 22.55 5.86
CA GLY A 173 -8.94 22.11 4.50
C GLY A 173 -10.24 21.77 3.75
N ARG A 174 -10.12 21.17 2.58
CA ARG A 174 -11.29 20.80 1.77
C ARG A 174 -11.77 19.40 2.15
N ARG A 175 -13.10 19.18 2.17
CA ARG A 175 -13.69 17.87 2.44
C ARG A 175 -13.13 16.81 1.48
N HIS A 176 -12.76 15.66 2.03
CA HIS A 176 -12.36 14.46 1.30
C HIS A 176 -11.26 14.69 0.22
N PRO A 177 -10.13 15.38 0.50
CA PRO A 177 -9.15 15.74 -0.52
C PRO A 177 -8.49 14.52 -1.17
N ALA A 178 -8.25 13.45 -0.41
CA ALA A 178 -7.67 12.21 -0.93
C ALA A 178 -8.65 11.49 -1.87
N GLN A 179 -9.92 11.42 -1.48
CA GLN A 179 -10.99 10.81 -2.26
C GLN A 179 -11.21 11.56 -3.56
N ARG A 180 -11.31 12.89 -3.48
CA ARG A 180 -11.47 13.77 -4.66
C ARG A 180 -10.29 13.61 -5.63
N LYS A 181 -9.06 13.61 -5.11
CA LYS A 181 -7.86 13.43 -5.93
C LYS A 181 -7.85 12.08 -6.61
N ALA A 182 -8.25 11.02 -5.90
CA ALA A 182 -8.29 9.67 -6.44
C ALA A 182 -9.40 9.53 -7.52
N VAL A 183 -10.60 10.06 -7.27
CA VAL A 183 -11.70 10.05 -8.26
C VAL A 183 -11.35 10.92 -9.47
N ALA A 184 -10.76 12.10 -9.30
CA ALA A 184 -10.33 12.94 -10.41
C ALA A 184 -9.21 12.27 -11.24
N ALA A 185 -8.27 11.57 -10.61
CA ALA A 185 -7.23 10.81 -11.31
C ALA A 185 -7.84 9.66 -12.14
N LEU A 186 -8.87 9.00 -11.61
CA LEU A 186 -9.63 7.99 -12.32
C LEU A 186 -10.27 8.55 -13.59
N TYR A 187 -10.98 9.67 -13.51
CA TYR A 187 -11.62 10.28 -14.67
C TYR A 187 -10.62 10.80 -15.71
N ARG A 188 -9.46 11.33 -15.29
CA ARG A 188 -8.36 11.66 -16.21
C ARG A 188 -7.78 10.44 -16.92
N SER A 189 -7.69 9.31 -16.23
CA SER A 189 -7.28 8.05 -16.85
C SER A 189 -8.27 7.59 -17.91
N LEU A 190 -9.58 7.71 -17.65
CA LEU A 190 -10.61 7.44 -18.65
C LEU A 190 -10.53 8.42 -19.83
N ALA A 191 -10.30 9.70 -19.59
CA ALA A 191 -10.10 10.71 -20.63
C ALA A 191 -8.89 10.40 -21.51
N SER A 192 -7.77 9.99 -20.93
CA SER A 192 -6.58 9.59 -21.69
C SER A 192 -6.85 8.37 -22.58
N THR A 193 -7.65 7.43 -22.09
CA THR A 193 -8.08 6.27 -22.88
C THR A 193 -9.01 6.66 -24.02
N ALA A 194 -9.96 7.56 -23.78
CA ALA A 194 -10.86 8.04 -24.83
C ALA A 194 -10.09 8.73 -25.97
N ARG A 195 -8.97 9.42 -25.65
CA ARG A 195 -8.10 10.08 -26.65
C ARG A 195 -7.21 9.09 -27.43
N ALA A 196 -6.86 7.97 -26.83
CA ALA A 196 -5.96 7.02 -27.48
C ALA A 196 -6.58 6.47 -28.78
N ALA A 197 -5.88 6.62 -29.90
CA ALA A 197 -6.31 6.11 -31.22
C ALA A 197 -6.20 4.59 -31.30
N GLU A 198 -5.21 4.00 -30.62
CA GLU A 198 -5.11 2.57 -30.41
C GLU A 198 -5.72 2.19 -29.05
N PRO A 199 -6.37 1.03 -28.91
CA PRO A 199 -6.67 0.54 -27.60
C PRO A 199 -5.31 0.41 -26.91
N ALA A 200 -5.03 1.27 -25.97
CA ALA A 200 -4.05 0.94 -24.96
C ALA A 200 -4.49 -0.44 -24.47
N GLY A 201 -3.69 -1.48 -24.75
CA GLY A 201 -4.10 -2.87 -24.63
C GLY A 201 -4.87 -3.17 -23.35
N HIS A 202 -4.75 -2.33 -22.34
CA HIS A 202 -5.44 -2.53 -21.06
C HIS A 202 -5.62 -1.22 -20.32
N LEU A 203 -6.87 -0.90 -20.02
CA LEU A 203 -7.25 0.10 -19.05
C LEU A 203 -6.74 -0.32 -17.67
N SER A 204 -5.69 0.32 -17.20
CA SER A 204 -5.13 0.05 -15.88
C SER A 204 -6.22 0.05 -14.80
N SER A 205 -6.30 -1.01 -14.02
CA SER A 205 -7.21 -1.06 -12.86
C SER A 205 -6.72 -0.21 -11.69
N ALA A 206 -5.47 0.23 -11.72
CA ALA A 206 -4.85 0.97 -10.62
C ALA A 206 -5.61 2.24 -10.22
N PRO A 207 -6.09 3.12 -11.14
CA PRO A 207 -6.89 4.29 -10.76
C PRO A 207 -8.22 3.91 -10.09
N PHE A 208 -8.87 2.83 -10.52
CA PHE A 208 -10.11 2.33 -9.92
C PHE A 208 -9.88 1.79 -8.52
N THR A 209 -8.83 1.00 -8.33
CA THR A 209 -8.44 0.48 -7.01
C THR A 209 -8.06 1.61 -6.07
N ALA A 210 -7.32 2.61 -6.53
CA ALA A 210 -6.96 3.78 -5.75
C ALA A 210 -8.18 4.62 -5.33
N ALA A 211 -9.13 4.85 -6.25
CA ALA A 211 -10.35 5.59 -5.95
C ALA A 211 -11.23 4.83 -4.94
N ARG A 212 -11.39 3.52 -5.13
CA ARG A 212 -12.16 2.67 -4.22
C ARG A 212 -11.52 2.60 -2.85
N SER A 213 -10.22 2.32 -2.75
CA SER A 213 -9.51 2.28 -1.49
C SER A 213 -9.58 3.61 -0.74
N ALA A 214 -9.51 4.74 -1.47
CA ALA A 214 -9.68 6.04 -0.87
C ALA A 214 -11.10 6.25 -0.32
N LEU A 215 -12.14 5.79 -1.03
CA LEU A 215 -13.54 5.89 -0.58
C LEU A 215 -13.86 4.93 0.55
N ASP A 216 -13.31 3.71 0.55
CA ASP A 216 -13.50 2.71 1.61
C ASP A 216 -12.90 3.14 2.96
N LEU A 217 -11.91 4.04 2.94
CA LEU A 217 -11.38 4.68 4.15
C LEU A 217 -12.39 5.62 4.83
N LEU A 218 -13.49 5.98 4.16
CA LEU A 218 -14.53 6.80 4.76
C LEU A 218 -15.34 6.00 5.78
N PRO A 219 -15.45 6.49 7.01
CA PRO A 219 -16.30 5.86 8.03
C PRO A 219 -17.76 5.91 7.63
N ALA A 220 -18.56 4.98 8.16
CA ALA A 220 -19.95 4.78 7.76
C ALA A 220 -20.79 6.07 7.82
N PHE A 221 -20.60 6.90 8.85
CA PHE A 221 -21.33 8.17 9.03
C PHE A 221 -20.93 9.27 8.02
N ALA A 222 -19.78 9.17 7.36
CA ALA A 222 -19.34 10.11 6.33
C ALA A 222 -19.78 9.73 4.92
N ARG A 223 -20.19 8.46 4.73
CA ARG A 223 -20.59 7.95 3.41
C ARG A 223 -21.79 8.65 2.81
N PRO A 224 -22.85 9.01 3.57
CA PRO A 224 -23.97 9.77 3.00
C PRO A 224 -23.55 11.10 2.38
N ALA A 225 -22.69 11.86 3.06
CA ALA A 225 -22.16 13.13 2.53
C ALA A 225 -21.23 12.95 1.33
N ALA A 226 -20.62 11.79 1.17
CA ALA A 226 -19.76 11.44 0.04
C ALA A 226 -20.46 10.57 -1.02
N ALA A 227 -21.79 10.35 -0.90
CA ALA A 227 -22.56 9.54 -1.85
C ALA A 227 -22.32 9.91 -3.33
N PRO A 228 -22.21 11.20 -3.73
CA PRO A 228 -21.89 11.55 -5.10
C PRO A 228 -20.53 11.01 -5.58
N LEU A 229 -19.52 10.93 -4.71
CA LEU A 229 -18.20 10.35 -5.07
C LEU A 229 -18.26 8.83 -5.27
N PHE A 230 -19.11 8.12 -4.52
CA PHE A 230 -19.39 6.70 -4.74
C PHE A 230 -20.17 6.49 -6.05
N GLY A 231 -21.13 7.35 -6.33
CA GLY A 231 -21.85 7.36 -7.61
C GLY A 231 -20.90 7.58 -8.79
N LEU A 232 -19.99 8.56 -8.70
CA LEU A 232 -18.96 8.79 -9.70
C LEU A 232 -18.07 7.57 -9.93
N LEU A 233 -17.70 6.83 -8.89
CA LEU A 233 -16.93 5.59 -9.05
C LEU A 233 -17.74 4.52 -9.80
N SER A 234 -19.04 4.40 -9.51
CA SER A 234 -19.95 3.48 -10.21
C SER A 234 -20.09 3.83 -11.69
N GLU A 235 -20.33 5.13 -11.99
CA GLU A 235 -20.42 5.58 -13.39
C GLU A 235 -19.10 5.43 -14.15
N ALA A 236 -17.96 5.67 -13.49
CA ALA A 236 -16.65 5.44 -14.09
C ALA A 236 -16.44 3.98 -14.53
N GLU A 237 -16.94 3.02 -13.75
CA GLU A 237 -16.91 1.60 -14.15
C GLU A 237 -17.76 1.34 -15.38
N GLY A 238 -18.94 1.97 -15.48
CA GLY A 238 -19.80 1.92 -16.66
C GLY A 238 -19.18 2.59 -17.89
N ILE A 239 -18.63 3.78 -17.71
CA ILE A 239 -17.95 4.54 -18.77
C ILE A 239 -16.75 3.75 -19.32
N ARG A 240 -15.96 3.13 -18.45
CA ARG A 240 -14.83 2.28 -18.87
C ARG A 240 -15.28 1.17 -19.81
N ARG A 241 -16.41 0.51 -19.50
CA ARG A 241 -16.99 -0.52 -20.35
C ARG A 241 -17.43 0.03 -21.70
N GLY A 242 -18.13 1.17 -21.68
CA GLY A 242 -18.52 1.84 -22.92
C GLY A 242 -17.32 2.19 -23.79
N LEU A 243 -16.24 2.72 -23.20
CA LEU A 243 -15.00 3.05 -23.92
C LEU A 243 -14.30 1.83 -24.53
N HIS A 244 -14.39 0.65 -23.87
CA HIS A 244 -13.78 -0.57 -24.38
C HIS A 244 -14.43 -1.07 -25.69
N PHE A 245 -15.75 -0.87 -25.84
CA PHE A 245 -16.52 -1.31 -27.01
C PHE A 245 -16.66 -0.23 -28.10
N LEU A 246 -16.07 0.96 -27.90
CA LEU A 246 -16.17 2.01 -28.91
C LEU A 246 -15.48 1.60 -30.24
N PRO A 247 -16.21 1.57 -31.35
CA PRO A 247 -15.62 1.27 -32.63
C PRO A 247 -14.56 2.30 -33.03
N ARG A 248 -13.61 1.87 -33.84
CA ARG A 248 -12.48 2.71 -34.29
C ARG A 248 -12.83 3.61 -35.48
N THR A 249 -14.09 3.90 -35.68
CA THR A 249 -14.56 4.70 -36.80
C THR A 249 -14.42 6.19 -36.50
N ALA A 250 -14.15 7.00 -37.49
CA ALA A 250 -14.08 8.46 -37.41
C ALA A 250 -15.41 9.13 -36.94
N ARG A 251 -16.50 8.36 -36.88
CA ARG A 251 -17.83 8.85 -36.42
C ARG A 251 -17.95 8.98 -34.92
N VAL A 252 -17.01 8.39 -34.11
CA VAL A 252 -17.04 8.47 -32.66
C VAL A 252 -16.34 9.76 -32.20
N PRO A 253 -17.01 10.65 -31.46
CA PRO A 253 -16.44 11.94 -31.04
C PRO A 253 -15.52 11.74 -29.80
N ARG A 254 -14.42 11.01 -29.95
CA ARG A 254 -13.50 10.64 -28.86
C ARG A 254 -12.92 11.83 -28.11
N ALA A 255 -12.61 12.92 -28.84
CA ALA A 255 -12.10 14.16 -28.24
C ALA A 255 -13.13 14.77 -27.29
N ALA A 256 -14.39 14.91 -27.73
CA ALA A 256 -15.48 15.46 -26.90
C ALA A 256 -15.77 14.55 -25.68
N ILE A 257 -15.72 13.24 -25.82
CA ILE A 257 -15.84 12.29 -24.69
C ILE A 257 -14.71 12.56 -23.68
N ALA A 258 -13.48 12.70 -24.16
CA ALA A 258 -12.33 12.94 -23.28
C ALA A 258 -12.42 14.29 -22.58
N GLU A 259 -12.86 15.34 -23.27
CA GLU A 259 -13.08 16.67 -22.68
C GLU A 259 -14.15 16.64 -21.59
N ALA A 260 -15.28 15.96 -21.84
CA ALA A 260 -16.31 15.78 -20.82
C ALA A 260 -15.79 15.06 -19.57
N LEU A 261 -14.95 14.02 -19.74
CA LEU A 261 -14.34 13.28 -18.62
C LEU A 261 -13.31 14.13 -17.85
N ASP A 262 -12.50 14.93 -18.55
CA ASP A 262 -11.55 15.85 -17.92
C ASP A 262 -12.27 16.97 -17.17
N ALA A 263 -13.38 17.43 -17.70
CA ALA A 263 -14.21 18.44 -17.09
C ALA A 263 -14.82 17.92 -15.76
N VAL A 264 -15.36 16.68 -15.74
CA VAL A 264 -15.80 16.01 -14.50
C VAL A 264 -14.63 15.90 -13.51
N ALA A 265 -13.44 15.49 -13.96
CA ALA A 265 -12.25 15.40 -13.11
C ALA A 265 -11.86 16.77 -12.53
N GLY A 266 -11.91 17.81 -13.34
CA GLY A 266 -11.65 19.20 -12.94
C GLY A 266 -12.63 19.69 -11.89
N THR A 267 -13.92 19.50 -12.10
CA THR A 267 -15.00 19.86 -11.17
C THR A 267 -14.83 19.17 -9.82
N VAL A 268 -14.59 17.87 -9.83
CA VAL A 268 -14.34 17.10 -8.59
C VAL A 268 -13.09 17.60 -7.87
N LEU A 269 -12.00 17.90 -8.57
CA LEU A 269 -10.72 18.28 -7.98
C LEU A 269 -10.73 19.72 -7.46
N THR A 270 -11.19 20.68 -8.27
CA THR A 270 -11.15 22.11 -7.95
C THR A 270 -12.34 22.54 -7.09
N ALA A 271 -13.42 21.76 -7.14
CA ALA A 271 -14.72 22.09 -6.59
C ALA A 271 -15.23 23.43 -7.12
N ARG A 272 -15.01 23.66 -8.39
CA ARG A 272 -15.59 24.75 -9.18
C ARG A 272 -16.15 24.14 -10.44
N ARG A 273 -17.33 24.60 -10.86
CA ARG A 273 -17.92 24.19 -12.14
C ARG A 273 -16.99 24.66 -13.26
N GLN A 274 -16.76 23.79 -14.22
CA GLN A 274 -15.99 24.14 -15.42
C GLN A 274 -16.97 24.36 -16.57
N ASP A 275 -16.90 25.52 -17.24
CA ASP A 275 -17.80 25.81 -18.35
C ASP A 275 -17.61 24.88 -19.56
N ALA A 276 -16.43 24.25 -19.66
CA ALA A 276 -16.13 23.19 -20.62
C ALA A 276 -17.05 21.95 -20.51
N ASP A 277 -17.66 21.71 -19.33
CA ASP A 277 -18.59 20.60 -19.12
C ASP A 277 -19.84 20.72 -20.03
N ALA A 278 -20.39 21.90 -20.11
CA ALA A 278 -21.60 22.14 -20.88
C ALA A 278 -21.36 22.11 -22.38
N GLU A 279 -20.19 22.55 -22.86
CA GLU A 279 -19.83 22.59 -24.27
C GLU A 279 -19.51 21.19 -24.81
N ALA A 280 -18.68 20.42 -24.09
CA ALA A 280 -18.36 19.05 -24.46
C ALA A 280 -19.60 18.16 -24.52
N LEU A 281 -20.52 18.28 -23.54
CA LEU A 281 -21.78 17.53 -23.54
C LEU A 281 -22.72 17.94 -24.68
N ARG A 282 -22.77 19.24 -25.08
CA ARG A 282 -23.53 19.70 -26.23
C ARG A 282 -22.99 19.11 -27.55
N LEU A 283 -21.67 19.04 -27.71
CA LEU A 283 -21.06 18.38 -28.87
C LEU A 283 -21.44 16.91 -28.95
N LEU A 284 -21.60 16.25 -27.81
CA LEU A 284 -22.04 14.86 -27.73
C LEU A 284 -23.54 14.68 -28.00
N ASP A 285 -24.37 15.71 -27.87
CA ASP A 285 -25.82 15.63 -28.11
C ASP A 285 -26.20 15.32 -29.57
N THR A 286 -25.29 15.52 -30.51
CA THR A 286 -25.46 15.17 -31.93
C THR A 286 -25.06 13.73 -32.24
N TRP A 287 -24.36 13.06 -31.34
CA TRP A 287 -23.89 11.69 -31.53
C TRP A 287 -25.05 10.70 -31.35
N ARG A 288 -25.22 9.80 -32.33
CA ARG A 288 -26.29 8.79 -32.38
C ARG A 288 -25.68 7.41 -32.65
N GLY A 289 -26.38 6.40 -32.17
CA GLY A 289 -26.03 4.98 -32.37
C GLY A 289 -26.01 4.22 -31.04
N PRO A 290 -25.93 2.91 -31.09
CA PRO A 290 -25.98 2.06 -29.88
C PRO A 290 -24.87 2.37 -28.88
N GLU A 291 -23.71 2.82 -29.33
CA GLU A 291 -22.61 3.24 -28.48
C GLU A 291 -22.92 4.57 -27.75
N ALA A 292 -23.59 5.49 -28.47
CA ALA A 292 -24.06 6.75 -27.87
C ALA A 292 -25.11 6.46 -26.80
N ASP A 293 -26.08 5.62 -27.07
CA ASP A 293 -27.15 5.24 -26.17
C ASP A 293 -26.60 4.56 -24.89
N ALA A 294 -25.50 3.81 -25.00
CA ALA A 294 -24.84 3.18 -23.85
C ALA A 294 -23.98 4.15 -23.04
N LEU A 295 -23.32 5.13 -23.65
CA LEU A 295 -22.29 5.96 -22.99
C LEU A 295 -22.79 7.34 -22.58
N LEU A 296 -23.64 8.03 -23.38
CA LEU A 296 -24.13 9.37 -23.09
C LEU A 296 -24.89 9.50 -21.78
N PRO A 297 -25.81 8.58 -21.40
CA PRO A 297 -26.51 8.67 -20.13
C PRO A 297 -25.53 8.64 -18.93
N ARG A 298 -24.46 7.84 -19.04
CA ARG A 298 -23.45 7.71 -17.99
C ARG A 298 -22.56 8.96 -17.88
N LEU A 299 -22.16 9.54 -18.99
CA LEU A 299 -21.42 10.81 -19.02
C LEU A 299 -22.25 11.96 -18.41
N ARG A 300 -23.53 12.05 -18.76
CA ARG A 300 -24.45 13.05 -18.20
C ARG A 300 -24.67 12.81 -16.69
N GLU A 301 -24.83 11.57 -16.28
CA GLU A 301 -24.98 11.23 -14.86
C GLU A 301 -23.70 11.54 -14.07
N ALA A 302 -22.53 11.25 -14.62
CA ALA A 302 -21.25 11.60 -13.99
C ALA A 302 -21.11 13.14 -13.85
N ALA A 303 -21.47 13.92 -14.86
CA ALA A 303 -21.48 15.38 -14.78
C ALA A 303 -22.48 15.87 -13.73
N ARG A 304 -23.70 15.31 -13.68
CA ARG A 304 -24.72 15.60 -12.69
C ARG A 304 -24.25 15.31 -11.26
N LEU A 305 -23.60 14.16 -11.05
CA LEU A 305 -23.05 13.79 -9.76
C LEU A 305 -21.90 14.71 -9.32
N ALA A 306 -21.06 15.14 -10.26
CA ALA A 306 -20.03 16.12 -9.98
C ALA A 306 -20.61 17.48 -9.57
N ASP A 307 -21.67 17.94 -10.24
CA ASP A 307 -22.40 19.16 -9.87
C ASP A 307 -23.10 19.00 -8.51
N HIS A 308 -23.73 17.85 -8.25
CA HIS A 308 -24.35 17.55 -6.97
C HIS A 308 -23.33 17.57 -5.82
N TRP A 309 -22.14 17.03 -6.08
CA TRP A 309 -21.02 17.11 -5.14
C TRP A 309 -20.65 18.56 -4.79
N LEU A 310 -20.72 19.49 -5.74
CA LEU A 310 -20.50 20.90 -5.50
C LEU A 310 -21.57 21.53 -4.59
N GLN A 311 -22.83 21.15 -4.78
CA GLN A 311 -23.97 21.70 -4.02
C GLN A 311 -24.04 21.14 -2.58
N ALA A 312 -23.63 19.89 -2.38
CA ALA A 312 -23.60 19.24 -1.05
C ALA A 312 -22.55 19.83 -0.09
N ARG A 313 -21.93 20.94 -0.46
CA ARG A 313 -20.83 21.59 0.22
C ARG A 313 -21.33 22.53 1.33
N GLY A 314 -21.56 21.97 2.52
CA GLY A 314 -21.63 22.82 3.72
C GLY A 314 -20.24 23.27 4.20
N PRO A 315 -20.10 24.36 4.96
CA PRO A 315 -18.84 24.75 5.57
C PRO A 315 -18.32 23.62 6.48
N GLU A 316 -17.01 23.34 6.41
CA GLU A 316 -16.38 22.43 7.34
C GLU A 316 -16.26 23.12 8.70
N GLY A 317 -16.85 22.52 9.72
CA GLY A 317 -16.80 22.99 11.11
C GLY A 317 -15.96 22.08 12.00
N LEU A 318 -15.73 22.53 13.24
CA LEU A 318 -15.07 21.77 14.28
C LEU A 318 -15.77 20.42 14.54
N ASP A 319 -17.09 20.37 14.38
CA ASP A 319 -17.91 19.16 14.53
C ASP A 319 -17.40 18.00 13.69
N HIS A 320 -16.91 18.27 12.46
CA HIS A 320 -16.37 17.24 11.57
C HIS A 320 -15.03 16.68 12.03
N VAL A 321 -14.27 17.42 12.81
CA VAL A 321 -12.99 16.98 13.39
C VAL A 321 -13.26 16.09 14.61
N LEU A 322 -14.29 16.40 15.37
CA LEU A 322 -14.69 15.70 16.59
C LEU A 322 -15.49 14.41 16.30
N ASP A 323 -16.25 14.36 15.22
CA ASP A 323 -17.02 13.18 14.77
C ASP A 323 -16.15 11.96 14.38
N ALA A 324 -14.84 12.06 14.48
CA ALA A 324 -13.91 11.05 14.02
C ALA A 324 -13.55 9.98 15.07
N PHE A 325 -14.17 10.00 16.25
CA PHE A 325 -13.93 8.96 17.25
C PHE A 325 -14.40 7.58 16.75
N PRO A 326 -13.61 6.52 16.94
CA PRO A 326 -13.92 5.21 16.40
C PRO A 326 -15.21 4.67 17.02
N ALA A 327 -16.19 4.38 16.18
CA ALA A 327 -17.40 3.67 16.61
C ALA A 327 -17.01 2.26 17.11
N GLU A 328 -17.79 1.69 18.03
CA GLU A 328 -17.58 0.35 18.60
C GLU A 328 -17.32 -0.72 17.53
N ASN A 329 -18.00 -0.60 16.39
CA ASN A 329 -17.81 -1.49 15.22
C ASN A 329 -16.39 -1.40 14.62
N ALA A 330 -15.69 -0.26 14.73
CA ALA A 330 -14.32 -0.12 14.24
C ALA A 330 -13.32 -0.87 15.15
N LEU A 331 -13.53 -0.85 16.46
CA LEU A 331 -12.72 -1.60 17.41
C LEU A 331 -12.89 -3.12 17.22
N ARG A 332 -14.14 -3.59 17.10
CA ARG A 332 -14.43 -5.01 16.83
C ARG A 332 -13.85 -5.48 15.48
N SER A 333 -13.92 -4.65 14.45
CA SER A 333 -13.34 -4.97 13.14
C SER A 333 -11.81 -4.96 13.18
N GLY A 334 -11.21 -4.03 13.91
CA GLY A 334 -9.78 -3.96 14.16
C GLY A 334 -9.27 -5.20 14.90
N TRP A 335 -9.95 -5.59 15.98
CA TRP A 335 -9.61 -6.79 16.73
C TRP A 335 -9.69 -8.07 15.87
N ARG A 336 -10.74 -8.22 15.06
CA ARG A 336 -10.87 -9.35 14.12
C ARG A 336 -9.71 -9.41 13.13
N ARG A 337 -9.23 -8.26 12.62
CA ARG A 337 -8.06 -8.22 11.73
C ARG A 337 -6.79 -8.62 12.47
N LEU A 338 -6.56 -8.10 13.67
CA LEU A 338 -5.41 -8.46 14.49
C LEU A 338 -5.37 -9.94 14.82
N SER A 339 -6.51 -10.50 15.30
CA SER A 339 -6.61 -11.91 15.66
C SER A 339 -6.45 -12.85 14.45
N ALA A 340 -6.86 -12.45 13.26
CA ALA A 340 -6.65 -13.22 12.05
C ALA A 340 -5.15 -13.34 11.68
N GLU A 341 -4.35 -12.31 11.99
CA GLU A 341 -2.91 -12.27 11.72
C GLU A 341 -2.06 -12.87 12.86
N MET A 342 -2.65 -13.25 14.00
CA MET A 342 -1.95 -13.91 15.11
C MET A 342 -1.61 -15.39 14.85
N ARG A 343 -1.90 -15.90 13.65
CA ARG A 343 -1.61 -17.29 13.28
C ARG A 343 -0.15 -17.46 12.87
N PRO A 344 0.58 -18.52 13.26
CA PRO A 344 2.00 -18.72 12.95
C PRO A 344 2.36 -18.67 11.48
N GLY A 345 1.42 -19.00 10.58
CA GLY A 345 1.60 -18.92 9.11
C GLY A 345 1.42 -17.53 8.50
N ALA A 346 0.86 -16.57 9.24
CA ALA A 346 0.55 -15.25 8.71
C ALA A 346 1.83 -14.41 8.46
N PRO A 347 1.90 -13.65 7.35
CA PRO A 347 3.07 -12.82 7.04
C PRO A 347 3.35 -11.76 8.10
N LEU A 348 2.28 -11.17 8.67
CA LEU A 348 2.41 -10.13 9.68
C LEU A 348 2.80 -10.70 11.04
N PHE A 349 2.45 -11.94 11.37
CA PHE A 349 2.99 -12.65 12.53
C PHE A 349 4.52 -12.76 12.46
N ARG A 350 5.07 -13.22 11.32
CA ARG A 350 6.51 -13.30 11.10
C ARG A 350 7.17 -11.91 11.14
N HIS A 351 6.49 -10.89 10.62
CA HIS A 351 6.97 -9.51 10.70
C HIS A 351 7.00 -9.02 12.16
N ALA A 352 5.98 -9.30 12.96
CA ALA A 352 5.93 -8.95 14.37
C ALA A 352 7.08 -9.61 15.17
N ILE A 353 7.36 -10.89 14.90
CA ILE A 353 8.53 -11.58 15.49
C ILE A 353 9.84 -10.90 15.07
N ARG A 354 9.99 -10.54 13.78
CA ARG A 354 11.20 -9.85 13.30
C ARG A 354 11.39 -8.50 13.99
N ILE A 355 10.32 -7.71 14.14
CA ILE A 355 10.36 -6.44 14.85
C ILE A 355 10.78 -6.68 16.30
N ALA A 356 10.18 -7.65 17.00
CA ALA A 356 10.54 -7.98 18.37
C ALA A 356 12.00 -8.38 18.51
N VAL A 357 12.43 -9.39 17.76
CA VAL A 357 13.81 -9.92 17.80
C VAL A 357 14.81 -8.84 17.37
N GLY A 358 14.53 -8.14 16.26
CA GLY A 358 15.43 -7.14 15.71
C GLY A 358 15.59 -5.94 16.64
N THR A 359 14.48 -5.40 17.20
CA THR A 359 14.53 -4.25 18.11
C THR A 359 15.26 -4.61 19.41
N THR A 360 14.94 -5.78 19.97
CA THR A 360 15.58 -6.25 21.22
C THR A 360 17.07 -6.53 21.01
N ALA A 361 17.43 -7.16 19.88
CA ALA A 361 18.84 -7.39 19.55
C ALA A 361 19.57 -6.06 19.27
N GLY A 362 18.88 -5.08 18.65
CA GLY A 362 19.42 -3.73 18.44
C GLY A 362 19.72 -3.01 19.74
N GLU A 363 18.82 -3.11 20.72
CA GLU A 363 19.02 -2.55 22.07
C GLU A 363 20.18 -3.24 22.78
N ALA A 364 20.21 -4.58 22.77
CA ALA A 364 21.30 -5.35 23.37
C ALA A 364 22.66 -5.05 22.71
N ALA A 365 22.69 -4.93 21.39
CA ALA A 365 23.91 -4.60 20.65
C ALA A 365 24.38 -3.18 20.95
N GLY A 366 23.47 -2.20 21.03
CA GLY A 366 23.80 -0.82 21.36
C GLY A 366 24.39 -0.68 22.76
N ARG A 367 23.80 -1.38 23.76
CA ARG A 367 24.35 -1.43 25.14
C ARG A 367 25.71 -2.10 25.18
N ALA A 368 25.85 -3.27 24.58
CA ALA A 368 27.12 -4.00 24.54
C ALA A 368 28.21 -3.23 23.78
N PHE A 369 27.83 -2.43 22.78
CA PHE A 369 28.77 -1.60 22.04
C PHE A 369 29.27 -0.41 22.86
N GLY A 370 28.37 0.22 23.66
CA GLY A 370 28.74 1.23 24.65
C GLY A 370 29.71 0.70 25.68
N ASP A 371 29.44 -0.47 26.24
CA ASP A 371 30.32 -1.15 27.22
C ASP A 371 31.69 -1.49 26.64
N PHE A 372 31.76 -1.90 25.36
CA PHE A 372 33.02 -2.29 24.70
C PHE A 372 33.93 -1.10 24.35
N TRP A 373 33.34 0.00 23.87
CA TRP A 373 34.12 1.20 23.46
C TRP A 373 34.41 2.15 24.62
N GLY A 374 33.92 1.80 25.83
CA GLY A 374 34.09 2.64 27.01
C GLY A 374 33.35 3.98 26.85
N HIS A 375 33.57 4.88 27.83
CA HIS A 375 32.88 6.18 27.88
C HIS A 375 33.25 7.16 26.73
N ALA A 376 33.95 6.69 25.70
CA ALA A 376 34.26 7.48 24.49
C ALA A 376 33.03 7.71 23.59
N LEU A 377 31.99 6.85 23.70
CA LEU A 377 30.72 7.03 22.99
C LEU A 377 29.59 7.04 24.05
N PRO A 378 28.62 7.96 23.95
CA PRO A 378 27.48 7.99 24.88
C PRO A 378 26.72 6.68 24.89
N ASP A 379 26.41 6.14 26.06
CA ASP A 379 25.63 4.92 26.28
C ASP A 379 24.15 5.11 25.88
N HIS A 380 23.87 5.11 24.58
CA HIS A 380 22.52 5.28 24.06
C HIS A 380 22.13 4.15 23.13
N GLY A 381 22.06 2.93 23.65
CA GLY A 381 21.73 1.70 22.91
C GLY A 381 20.43 1.76 22.13
N PHE A 382 19.47 2.58 22.57
CA PHE A 382 18.17 2.71 21.91
C PHE A 382 18.24 3.22 20.46
N TRP A 383 19.31 3.89 20.02
CA TRP A 383 19.45 4.34 18.65
C TRP A 383 19.59 3.20 17.65
N ALA A 384 20.32 2.15 18.02
CA ALA A 384 20.42 0.94 17.18
C ALA A 384 19.07 0.21 17.17
N ALA A 385 18.40 0.07 18.32
CA ALA A 385 17.07 -0.52 18.40
C ALA A 385 16.03 0.21 17.55
N LEU A 386 15.98 1.55 17.69
CA LEU A 386 15.10 2.42 16.91
C LEU A 386 15.34 2.28 15.42
N THR A 387 16.61 2.24 15.00
CA THR A 387 16.95 2.08 13.58
C THR A 387 16.53 0.72 13.07
N THR A 388 16.81 -0.35 13.81
CA THR A 388 16.38 -1.71 13.43
C THR A 388 14.87 -1.79 13.27
N MET A 389 14.11 -1.25 14.22
CA MET A 389 12.65 -1.26 14.19
C MET A 389 12.08 -0.50 12.98
N LEU A 390 12.66 0.64 12.62
CA LEU A 390 12.19 1.48 11.51
C LEU A 390 12.71 1.03 10.14
N VAL A 391 13.78 0.23 10.06
CA VAL A 391 14.28 -0.41 8.85
C VAL A 391 13.42 -1.61 8.47
N LEU A 392 13.02 -2.41 9.45
CA LEU A 392 12.26 -3.63 9.24
C LEU A 392 10.85 -3.37 8.70
N PHE A 393 10.56 -3.94 7.53
CA PHE A 393 9.26 -3.91 6.89
C PHE A 393 8.80 -5.34 6.56
N PRO A 394 7.49 -5.54 6.29
CA PRO A 394 7.00 -6.87 5.92
C PRO A 394 7.67 -7.43 4.67
N ASP A 395 8.01 -6.58 3.71
CA ASP A 395 8.57 -6.94 2.41
C ASP A 395 10.05 -6.61 2.26
N TYR A 396 10.71 -7.31 1.31
CA TYR A 396 12.14 -7.17 1.01
C TYR A 396 12.48 -5.76 0.51
N GLY A 397 11.74 -5.26 -0.48
CA GLY A 397 12.09 -4.03 -1.18
C GLY A 397 12.16 -2.82 -0.26
N HIS A 398 11.14 -2.65 0.59
CA HIS A 398 11.09 -1.56 1.55
C HIS A 398 12.12 -1.70 2.67
N THR A 399 12.39 -2.93 3.14
CA THR A 399 13.39 -3.18 4.19
C THR A 399 14.79 -2.81 3.68
N PHE A 400 15.18 -3.30 2.52
CA PHE A 400 16.51 -3.02 1.96
C PHE A 400 16.68 -1.58 1.51
N ALA A 401 15.66 -0.96 0.91
CA ALA A 401 15.71 0.46 0.58
C ALA A 401 15.93 1.33 1.82
N ARG A 402 15.25 1.04 2.94
CA ARG A 402 15.42 1.75 4.21
C ARG A 402 16.76 1.44 4.88
N GLY A 403 17.23 0.19 4.78
CA GLY A 403 18.54 -0.22 5.29
C GLY A 403 19.69 0.56 4.67
N TRP A 404 19.56 1.02 3.42
CA TRP A 404 20.53 1.90 2.76
C TRP A 404 20.27 3.38 3.03
N SER A 405 19.03 3.84 2.92
CA SER A 405 18.71 5.26 3.00
C SER A 405 18.89 5.84 4.40
N ARG A 406 18.66 5.07 5.45
CA ARG A 406 18.82 5.56 6.83
C ARG A 406 20.28 5.88 7.19
N PRO A 407 21.26 4.95 7.07
CA PRO A 407 22.64 5.26 7.38
C PRO A 407 23.17 6.40 6.53
N ILE A 408 22.92 6.37 5.22
CA ILE A 408 23.42 7.42 4.31
C ILE A 408 22.81 8.78 4.68
N GLY A 409 21.49 8.85 4.89
CA GLY A 409 20.83 10.08 5.30
C GLY A 409 21.31 10.59 6.66
N SER A 410 21.49 9.68 7.63
CA SER A 410 21.98 10.04 8.97
C SER A 410 23.43 10.55 8.96
N ILE A 411 24.32 9.90 8.21
CA ILE A 411 25.72 10.35 8.05
C ILE A 411 25.77 11.74 7.42
N LEU A 412 25.06 11.92 6.31
CA LEU A 412 25.04 13.21 5.61
C LEU A 412 24.40 14.32 6.45
N GLY A 413 23.28 14.02 7.15
CA GLY A 413 22.60 14.98 8.00
C GLY A 413 23.43 15.36 9.24
N GLY A 414 24.08 14.39 9.87
CA GLY A 414 25.00 14.61 10.98
C GLY A 414 26.19 15.46 10.56
N LEU A 415 26.86 15.09 9.47
CA LEU A 415 28.02 15.81 8.94
C LEU A 415 27.69 17.28 8.61
N VAL A 416 26.57 17.52 7.92
CA VAL A 416 26.16 18.90 7.59
C VAL A 416 25.83 19.69 8.87
N ALA A 417 25.10 19.11 9.81
CA ALA A 417 24.79 19.77 11.07
C ALA A 417 26.06 20.09 11.87
N TRP A 418 27.02 19.17 11.90
CA TRP A 418 28.33 19.39 12.52
C TRP A 418 29.10 20.54 11.88
N VAL A 419 29.27 20.52 10.55
CA VAL A 419 29.93 21.61 9.82
C VAL A 419 29.28 22.96 10.11
N VAL A 420 27.95 23.01 10.22
CA VAL A 420 27.21 24.24 10.56
C VAL A 420 27.49 24.70 12.00
N LEU A 421 27.70 23.75 12.92
CA LEU A 421 27.96 24.05 14.33
C LEU A 421 29.46 24.27 14.65
N LEU A 422 30.39 23.86 13.75
CA LEU A 422 31.86 24.00 13.90
C LEU A 422 32.36 25.40 14.29
N PRO A 423 31.83 26.52 13.74
CA PRO A 423 32.33 27.83 14.09
C PRO A 423 32.17 28.18 15.58
N GLY A 424 31.32 27.44 16.30
CA GLY A 424 31.01 27.71 17.72
C GLY A 424 30.21 29.00 17.90
N GLY A 425 29.95 29.36 19.16
CA GLY A 425 29.29 30.63 19.47
C GLY A 425 27.81 30.74 19.12
N TRP A 426 27.15 29.63 18.77
CA TRP A 426 25.71 29.63 18.56
C TRP A 426 24.99 30.02 19.84
N SER A 427 24.17 31.08 19.75
CA SER A 427 23.31 31.44 20.87
C SER A 427 22.24 30.36 21.11
N ALA A 428 21.76 30.29 22.36
CA ALA A 428 20.63 29.40 22.67
C ALA A 428 19.43 29.59 21.76
N GLY A 429 19.11 30.86 21.43
CA GLY A 429 18.04 31.20 20.45
C GLY A 429 18.35 30.71 19.03
N GLY A 430 19.61 30.80 18.60
CA GLY A 430 20.03 30.30 17.27
C GLY A 430 19.83 28.77 17.15
N LEU A 431 20.18 27.99 18.19
CA LEU A 431 19.95 26.55 18.21
C LEU A 431 18.45 26.21 18.20
N VAL A 432 17.62 26.94 18.95
CA VAL A 432 16.17 26.76 19.00
C VAL A 432 15.54 27.05 17.63
N ILE A 433 15.94 28.13 16.95
CA ILE A 433 15.47 28.49 15.62
C ILE A 433 15.90 27.43 14.61
N GLY A 434 17.17 27.03 14.62
CA GLY A 434 17.73 26.00 13.74
C GLY A 434 16.98 24.67 13.90
N ALA A 435 16.76 24.19 15.12
CA ALA A 435 15.98 22.99 15.39
C ALA A 435 14.53 23.11 14.87
N SER A 436 13.88 24.26 15.07
CA SER A 436 12.51 24.49 14.59
C SER A 436 12.42 24.46 13.06
N VAL A 437 13.38 25.06 12.36
CA VAL A 437 13.48 25.02 10.88
C VAL A 437 13.71 23.60 10.39
N LEU A 438 14.63 22.85 11.01
CA LEU A 438 14.91 21.48 10.64
C LEU A 438 13.69 20.57 10.88
N ALA A 439 12.95 20.74 11.98
CA ALA A 439 11.69 20.04 12.21
C ALA A 439 10.65 20.35 11.12
N ALA A 440 10.54 21.60 10.70
CA ALA A 440 9.68 21.99 9.57
C ALA A 440 10.11 21.29 8.26
N CYS A 441 11.42 21.20 7.98
CA CYS A 441 11.96 20.46 6.84
C CYS A 441 11.61 18.96 6.92
N VAL A 442 11.65 18.35 8.10
CA VAL A 442 11.21 16.94 8.30
C VAL A 442 9.74 16.78 7.90
N PHE A 443 8.86 17.65 8.37
CA PHE A 443 7.43 17.56 8.03
C PHE A 443 7.16 17.79 6.54
N LEU A 444 7.89 18.68 5.88
CA LEU A 444 7.80 18.92 4.45
C LEU A 444 8.30 17.71 3.63
N THR A 445 9.32 17.02 4.11
CA THR A 445 9.98 15.93 3.39
C THR A 445 9.45 14.53 3.73
N LEU A 446 8.47 14.42 4.63
CA LEU A 446 7.94 13.14 5.13
C LEU A 446 7.53 12.15 4.02
N ARG A 447 7.11 12.65 2.86
CA ARG A 447 6.69 11.86 1.69
C ARG A 447 7.62 12.04 0.46
N VAL A 448 8.70 12.76 0.61
CA VAL A 448 9.64 13.05 -0.48
C VAL A 448 10.58 11.88 -0.72
N GLY A 449 11.07 11.25 0.34
CA GLY A 449 11.96 10.10 0.27
C GLY A 449 12.65 9.82 1.60
N GLN A 450 12.98 8.56 1.84
CA GLN A 450 13.53 8.12 3.13
C GLN A 450 14.93 8.70 3.39
N LEU A 451 15.74 8.90 2.37
CA LEU A 451 17.08 9.48 2.50
C LEU A 451 17.00 10.92 2.99
N VAL A 452 16.19 11.76 2.29
CA VAL A 452 16.02 13.18 2.61
C VAL A 452 15.38 13.36 3.99
N LEU A 453 14.40 12.50 4.32
CA LEU A 453 13.76 12.48 5.63
C LEU A 453 14.77 12.22 6.75
N ASN A 454 15.61 11.18 6.62
CA ASN A 454 16.59 10.82 7.64
C ASN A 454 17.70 11.85 7.76
N PHE A 455 18.08 12.52 6.65
CA PHE A 455 18.99 13.65 6.67
C PHE A 455 18.51 14.75 7.62
N PHE A 456 17.27 15.23 7.44
CA PHE A 456 16.72 16.29 8.29
C PHE A 456 16.42 15.84 9.71
N ILE A 457 16.00 14.59 9.92
CA ILE A 457 15.79 14.04 11.29
C ILE A 457 17.12 14.04 12.06
N THR A 458 18.22 13.58 11.44
CA THR A 458 19.51 13.53 12.12
C THR A 458 20.06 14.93 12.37
N ALA A 459 19.98 15.82 11.41
CA ALA A 459 20.37 17.22 11.60
C ALA A 459 19.58 17.88 12.75
N TRP A 460 18.27 17.65 12.79
CA TRP A 460 17.40 18.14 13.87
C TRP A 460 17.84 17.64 15.26
N ILE A 461 18.19 16.35 15.36
CA ILE A 461 18.61 15.76 16.64
C ILE A 461 19.96 16.31 17.07
N VAL A 462 20.91 16.55 16.15
CA VAL A 462 22.20 17.17 16.47
C VAL A 462 21.99 18.56 17.10
N PHE A 463 21.12 19.41 16.51
CA PHE A 463 20.79 20.72 17.07
C PHE A 463 20.10 20.61 18.45
N LEU A 464 19.20 19.62 18.61
CA LEU A 464 18.51 19.38 19.87
C LEU A 464 19.48 19.01 20.99
N ILE A 465 20.41 18.09 20.73
CA ILE A 465 21.38 17.61 21.72
C ILE A 465 22.44 18.69 22.01
N SER A 466 22.87 19.46 21.01
CA SER A 466 23.79 20.57 21.20
C SER A 466 23.23 21.64 22.15
N ARG A 467 21.91 21.88 22.16
CA ARG A 467 21.27 22.78 23.12
C ARG A 467 21.24 22.20 24.54
N LEU A 468 21.31 20.89 24.72
CA LEU A 468 21.41 20.23 26.02
C LEU A 468 22.84 20.27 26.62
N GLY A 469 23.80 20.86 25.89
CA GLY A 469 25.18 21.06 26.36
C GLY A 469 26.14 19.89 26.09
N SER A 470 25.71 18.88 25.31
CA SER A 470 26.61 17.81 24.90
C SER A 470 27.59 18.32 23.84
N ALA A 471 28.86 17.95 23.95
CA ALA A 471 29.89 18.34 22.98
C ALA A 471 29.57 17.77 21.58
N PRO A 472 29.65 18.58 20.53
CA PRO A 472 29.35 18.14 19.17
C PRO A 472 30.15 16.91 18.76
N ASP A 473 31.42 16.84 19.14
CA ASP A 473 32.38 15.79 18.72
C ASP A 473 31.95 14.38 19.15
N LEU A 474 31.29 14.24 20.32
CA LEU A 474 30.81 12.95 20.84
C LEU A 474 29.54 12.46 20.10
N ILE A 475 28.77 13.38 19.50
CA ILE A 475 27.51 13.07 18.81
C ILE A 475 27.76 12.64 17.37
N GLU A 476 28.91 13.05 16.79
CA GLU A 476 29.21 12.90 15.37
C GLU A 476 29.37 11.46 14.93
N TRP A 477 30.05 10.65 15.70
CA TRP A 477 30.42 9.28 15.32
C TRP A 477 29.52 8.23 15.99
N GLY A 478 29.02 8.48 17.22
CA GLY A 478 28.17 7.55 17.92
C GLY A 478 26.86 7.27 17.19
N ARG A 479 26.12 8.32 16.82
CA ARG A 479 24.84 8.16 16.09
C ARG A 479 24.93 7.50 14.72
N PRO A 480 25.85 7.89 13.82
CA PRO A 480 26.08 7.17 12.58
C PRO A 480 26.44 5.69 12.80
N ALA A 481 27.27 5.40 13.81
CA ALA A 481 27.65 4.03 14.16
C ALA A 481 26.45 3.21 14.61
N ASP A 482 25.64 3.69 15.56
CA ASP A 482 24.41 3.03 16.01
C ASP A 482 23.40 2.84 14.88
N THR A 483 23.26 3.84 13.99
CA THR A 483 22.38 3.75 12.84
C THR A 483 22.88 2.69 11.87
N LEU A 484 24.19 2.57 11.66
CA LEU A 484 24.77 1.53 10.81
C LEU A 484 24.60 0.15 11.43
N VAL A 485 24.89 -0.01 12.71
CA VAL A 485 24.69 -1.28 13.46
C VAL A 485 23.22 -1.69 13.40
N GLY A 486 22.30 -0.78 13.72
CA GLY A 486 20.87 -1.07 13.69
C GLY A 486 20.36 -1.39 12.28
N ALA A 487 20.85 -0.73 11.23
CA ALA A 487 20.48 -1.02 9.86
C ALA A 487 21.00 -2.40 9.41
N LEU A 488 22.26 -2.71 9.69
CA LEU A 488 22.85 -4.02 9.38
C LEU A 488 22.11 -5.14 10.10
N LEU A 489 21.83 -4.96 11.39
CA LEU A 489 21.09 -5.93 12.19
C LEU A 489 19.67 -6.14 11.64
N GLY A 490 18.98 -5.07 11.26
CA GLY A 490 17.67 -5.17 10.62
C GLY A 490 17.72 -5.97 9.32
N LEU A 491 18.75 -5.77 8.49
CA LEU A 491 18.95 -6.54 7.26
C LEU A 491 19.26 -8.01 7.57
N VAL A 492 20.11 -8.30 8.55
CA VAL A 492 20.43 -9.67 8.97
C VAL A 492 19.18 -10.39 9.49
N VAL A 493 18.44 -9.77 10.39
CA VAL A 493 17.17 -10.35 10.93
C VAL A 493 16.17 -10.60 9.82
N PHE A 494 16.10 -9.73 8.80
CA PHE A 494 15.23 -9.97 7.65
C PHE A 494 15.69 -11.19 6.85
N VAL A 495 16.99 -11.39 6.66
CA VAL A 495 17.52 -12.53 5.92
C VAL A 495 17.34 -13.85 6.69
N VAL A 496 17.46 -13.81 8.03
CA VAL A 496 17.29 -15.01 8.90
C VAL A 496 15.82 -15.41 9.01
N ILE A 497 14.90 -14.43 9.11
CA ILE A 497 13.45 -14.67 9.22
C ILE A 497 12.76 -14.03 7.99
N PRO A 498 12.91 -14.58 6.78
CA PRO A 498 12.42 -13.93 5.58
C PRO A 498 10.91 -14.07 5.42
N THR A 499 10.30 -13.09 4.74
CA THR A 499 8.96 -13.20 4.17
C THR A 499 9.08 -12.99 2.68
N TYR A 500 9.02 -14.09 1.92
CA TYR A 500 9.03 -14.06 0.47
C TYR A 500 7.64 -14.39 -0.06
N HIS A 501 7.20 -13.68 -1.08
CA HIS A 501 5.87 -13.81 -1.67
C HIS A 501 5.82 -14.87 -2.78
N HIS A 502 6.97 -15.27 -3.36
CA HIS A 502 7.03 -16.21 -4.47
C HIS A 502 6.39 -17.58 -4.18
N HIS A 503 6.41 -18.05 -2.94
CA HIS A 503 5.76 -19.30 -2.56
C HIS A 503 4.23 -19.21 -2.54
N ARG A 504 3.69 -18.02 -2.33
CA ARG A 504 2.26 -17.81 -2.11
C ARG A 504 1.51 -17.35 -3.37
N THR A 505 2.22 -17.00 -4.44
CA THR A 505 1.59 -16.46 -5.65
C THR A 505 0.64 -17.47 -6.27
N HIS A 506 1.02 -18.74 -6.36
CA HIS A 506 0.15 -19.81 -6.86
C HIS A 506 -1.06 -20.03 -5.96
N GLU A 507 -0.89 -20.02 -4.63
CA GLU A 507 -1.99 -20.14 -3.68
C GLU A 507 -2.99 -19.00 -3.81
N LEU A 508 -2.49 -17.76 -3.90
CA LEU A 508 -3.33 -16.57 -4.05
C LEU A 508 -4.05 -16.54 -5.41
N LEU A 509 -3.39 -17.00 -6.48
CA LEU A 509 -4.00 -17.14 -7.79
C LEU A 509 -5.08 -18.23 -7.78
N ALA A 510 -4.80 -19.37 -7.15
CA ALA A 510 -5.77 -20.45 -6.99
C ALA A 510 -6.99 -20.00 -6.14
N ASP A 511 -6.76 -19.25 -5.06
CA ASP A 511 -7.85 -18.69 -4.25
C ASP A 511 -8.72 -17.73 -5.06
N TRP A 512 -8.11 -16.89 -5.89
CA TRP A 512 -8.84 -16.01 -6.79
C TRP A 512 -9.63 -16.81 -7.85
N LEU A 513 -9.04 -17.84 -8.45
CA LEU A 513 -9.71 -18.73 -9.40
C LEU A 513 -10.91 -19.45 -8.79
N ARG A 514 -10.82 -19.92 -7.54
CA ARG A 514 -11.97 -20.52 -6.81
C ARG A 514 -13.14 -19.54 -6.64
N VAL A 515 -12.85 -18.27 -6.48
CA VAL A 515 -13.90 -17.24 -6.44
C VAL A 515 -14.49 -17.01 -7.83
N GLN A 516 -13.66 -17.01 -8.89
CA GLN A 516 -14.13 -16.91 -10.28
C GLN A 516 -14.97 -18.12 -10.69
N GLN A 517 -14.60 -19.32 -10.25
CA GLN A 517 -15.36 -20.54 -10.46
C GLN A 517 -16.81 -20.42 -9.95
N ARG A 518 -17.05 -19.70 -8.85
CA ARG A 518 -18.40 -19.45 -8.34
C ARG A 518 -19.08 -18.27 -9.07
N LEU A 519 -18.32 -17.25 -9.44
CA LEU A 519 -18.86 -16.00 -9.97
C LEU A 519 -19.24 -16.13 -11.46
N LEU A 520 -18.30 -16.60 -12.29
CA LEU A 520 -18.50 -16.61 -13.75
C LEU A 520 -19.62 -17.54 -14.21
N PRO A 521 -19.70 -18.80 -13.74
CA PRO A 521 -20.82 -19.68 -14.11
C PRO A 521 -22.17 -19.12 -13.64
N MET A 522 -22.25 -18.55 -12.42
CA MET A 522 -23.46 -17.90 -11.91
C MET A 522 -23.89 -16.75 -12.83
N LEU A 523 -22.96 -15.95 -13.32
CA LEU A 523 -23.27 -14.86 -14.25
C LEU A 523 -23.76 -15.39 -15.61
N VAL A 524 -23.13 -16.45 -16.12
CA VAL A 524 -23.53 -17.10 -17.38
C VAL A 524 -24.92 -17.77 -17.26
N THR A 525 -25.21 -18.42 -16.12
CA THR A 525 -26.57 -18.97 -15.83
C THR A 525 -27.64 -17.88 -15.84
N GLY A 526 -27.29 -16.65 -15.41
CA GLY A 526 -28.21 -15.51 -15.50
C GLY A 526 -28.60 -15.09 -16.91
N TYR A 527 -27.90 -15.56 -17.95
CA TYR A 527 -28.30 -15.42 -19.34
C TYR A 527 -29.27 -16.52 -19.77
N ALA A 528 -29.09 -17.73 -19.24
CA ALA A 528 -29.97 -18.85 -19.57
C ALA A 528 -31.39 -18.64 -19.05
N GLU A 529 -31.52 -18.10 -17.85
CA GLU A 529 -32.79 -17.88 -17.18
C GLU A 529 -32.81 -16.51 -16.51
N ALA A 530 -33.63 -15.61 -17.03
CA ALA A 530 -33.76 -14.25 -16.48
C ALA A 530 -34.36 -14.31 -15.08
N GLY A 531 -33.64 -13.77 -14.11
CA GLY A 531 -34.07 -13.75 -12.69
C GLY A 531 -33.65 -14.95 -11.85
N ALA A 532 -33.00 -15.98 -12.41
CA ALA A 532 -32.55 -17.17 -11.69
C ALA A 532 -31.43 -16.88 -10.67
N VAL A 533 -30.79 -15.71 -10.75
CA VAL A 533 -29.60 -15.40 -9.94
C VAL A 533 -29.88 -14.30 -8.94
N ASP A 534 -29.61 -14.57 -7.66
CA ASP A 534 -29.71 -13.59 -6.58
C ASP A 534 -28.66 -12.46 -6.74
N PRO A 535 -29.10 -11.19 -6.92
CA PRO A 535 -28.20 -10.06 -7.03
C PRO A 535 -27.29 -9.87 -5.79
N ALA A 536 -27.80 -10.17 -4.59
CA ALA A 536 -27.07 -10.03 -3.34
C ALA A 536 -25.91 -11.05 -3.27
N GLY A 537 -26.14 -12.29 -3.73
CA GLY A 537 -25.12 -13.32 -3.85
C GLY A 537 -24.01 -12.93 -4.81
N ILE A 538 -24.38 -12.38 -5.98
CA ILE A 538 -23.39 -11.85 -6.93
C ILE A 538 -22.54 -10.74 -6.32
N ASP A 539 -23.14 -9.80 -5.61
CA ASP A 539 -22.41 -8.70 -4.98
C ASP A 539 -21.43 -9.18 -3.90
N VAL A 540 -21.76 -10.24 -3.17
CA VAL A 540 -20.84 -10.89 -2.22
C VAL A 540 -19.64 -11.47 -2.97
N LEU A 541 -19.87 -12.26 -4.03
CA LEU A 541 -18.80 -12.87 -4.83
C LEU A 541 -17.94 -11.83 -5.53
N ARG A 542 -18.51 -10.75 -6.05
CA ARG A 542 -17.77 -9.62 -6.64
C ARG A 542 -16.85 -8.95 -5.62
N ARG A 543 -17.30 -8.77 -4.39
CA ARG A 543 -16.45 -8.25 -3.30
C ARG A 543 -15.30 -9.21 -2.97
N GLN A 544 -15.60 -10.51 -2.87
CA GLN A 544 -14.58 -11.55 -2.63
C GLN A 544 -13.55 -11.60 -3.76
N SER A 545 -13.99 -11.56 -5.01
CA SER A 545 -13.12 -11.53 -6.20
C SER A 545 -12.16 -10.33 -6.17
N ARG A 546 -12.67 -9.14 -5.84
CA ARG A 546 -11.83 -7.94 -5.69
C ARG A 546 -10.78 -8.10 -4.60
N GLN A 547 -11.19 -8.59 -3.42
CA GLN A 547 -10.26 -8.78 -2.29
C GLN A 547 -9.18 -9.83 -2.61
N ALA A 548 -9.55 -10.92 -3.28
CA ALA A 548 -8.59 -11.94 -3.69
C ALA A 548 -7.61 -11.38 -4.74
N ARG A 549 -8.10 -10.60 -5.71
CA ARG A 549 -7.26 -9.93 -6.71
C ARG A 549 -6.29 -8.92 -6.07
N GLU A 550 -6.76 -8.08 -5.15
CA GLU A 550 -5.91 -7.10 -4.45
C GLU A 550 -4.75 -7.78 -3.68
N ARG A 551 -5.02 -8.96 -3.10
CA ARG A 551 -3.97 -9.76 -2.44
C ARG A 551 -2.96 -10.30 -3.44
N LEU A 552 -3.43 -10.78 -4.58
CA LEU A 552 -2.60 -11.29 -5.67
C LEU A 552 -1.74 -10.17 -6.27
N ASP A 553 -2.36 -9.02 -6.61
CA ASP A 553 -1.67 -7.84 -7.15
C ASP A 553 -0.58 -7.33 -6.19
N GLY A 554 -0.87 -7.30 -4.89
CA GLY A 554 0.10 -6.95 -3.85
C GLY A 554 1.28 -7.93 -3.78
N ALA A 555 1.02 -9.24 -3.92
CA ALA A 555 2.06 -10.25 -3.95
C ALA A 555 2.94 -10.14 -5.21
N ILE A 556 2.33 -9.94 -6.38
CA ILE A 556 3.03 -9.76 -7.65
C ILE A 556 3.91 -8.50 -7.61
N ALA A 557 3.40 -7.38 -7.10
CA ALA A 557 4.17 -6.15 -6.95
C ALA A 557 5.39 -6.36 -6.04
N SER A 558 5.22 -7.12 -4.94
CA SER A 558 6.30 -7.43 -4.01
C SER A 558 7.37 -8.35 -4.63
N LEU A 559 6.98 -9.29 -5.51
CA LEU A 559 7.89 -10.16 -6.24
C LEU A 559 8.89 -9.39 -7.10
N GLY A 560 8.48 -8.26 -7.68
CA GLY A 560 9.36 -7.39 -8.47
C GLY A 560 10.61 -6.94 -7.72
N HIS A 561 10.55 -6.89 -6.40
CA HIS A 561 11.62 -6.44 -5.51
C HIS A 561 12.43 -7.60 -4.88
N GLU A 562 11.98 -8.84 -4.99
CA GLU A 562 12.68 -10.00 -4.44
C GLU A 562 13.94 -10.37 -5.26
N PRO A 563 14.97 -10.99 -4.63
CA PRO A 563 16.16 -11.47 -5.35
C PRO A 563 15.80 -12.44 -6.46
N ARG A 564 16.51 -12.40 -7.59
CA ARG A 564 16.24 -13.26 -8.76
C ARG A 564 16.19 -14.75 -8.45
N ARG A 565 16.94 -15.24 -7.44
CA ARG A 565 16.87 -16.64 -6.98
C ARG A 565 15.47 -17.04 -6.54
N HIS A 566 14.75 -16.13 -5.90
CA HIS A 566 13.39 -16.35 -5.43
C HIS A 566 12.35 -16.09 -6.52
N ARG A 567 12.69 -15.24 -7.50
CA ARG A 567 11.91 -14.98 -8.71
C ARG A 567 12.16 -16.00 -9.84
N ALA A 568 13.05 -16.96 -9.65
CA ALA A 568 13.45 -17.88 -10.73
C ALA A 568 12.28 -18.65 -11.37
N ARG A 569 11.13 -18.73 -10.69
CA ARG A 569 9.90 -19.33 -11.22
C ARG A 569 9.07 -18.40 -12.11
N TRP A 570 9.27 -17.07 -12.00
CA TRP A 570 8.44 -16.07 -12.69
C TRP A 570 9.31 -15.05 -13.42
N THR A 571 9.12 -14.89 -14.71
CA THR A 571 9.67 -13.74 -15.44
C THR A 571 8.80 -12.50 -15.20
N ALA A 572 9.35 -11.30 -15.49
CA ALA A 572 8.55 -10.08 -15.44
C ALA A 572 7.42 -10.07 -16.46
N GLU A 573 7.65 -10.71 -17.61
CA GLU A 573 6.68 -10.83 -18.70
C GLU A 573 5.52 -11.77 -18.32
N GLU A 574 5.82 -12.93 -17.76
CA GLU A 574 4.81 -13.87 -17.26
C GLU A 574 3.95 -13.26 -16.15
N LEU A 575 4.57 -12.55 -15.20
CA LEU A 575 3.82 -11.86 -14.15
C LEU A 575 2.92 -10.76 -14.72
N ALA A 576 3.41 -10.00 -15.69
CA ALA A 576 2.61 -9.00 -16.37
C ALA A 576 1.46 -9.63 -17.17
N GLY A 577 1.72 -10.73 -17.89
CA GLY A 577 0.72 -11.49 -18.62
C GLY A 577 -0.37 -12.08 -17.72
N ILE A 578 0.02 -12.70 -16.59
CA ILE A 578 -0.92 -13.22 -15.61
C ILE A 578 -1.77 -12.08 -15.01
N GLN A 579 -1.14 -10.99 -14.61
CA GLN A 579 -1.85 -9.83 -14.05
C GLN A 579 -2.85 -9.25 -15.03
N GLN A 580 -2.46 -9.22 -16.30
CA GLN A 580 -3.26 -8.84 -17.43
C GLN A 580 -4.49 -9.75 -17.60
N SER A 581 -4.28 -11.06 -17.71
CA SER A 581 -5.37 -12.03 -17.90
C SER A 581 -6.34 -12.04 -16.70
N VAL A 582 -5.82 -11.93 -15.46
CA VAL A 582 -6.64 -11.75 -14.24
C VAL A 582 -7.52 -10.50 -14.34
N TYR A 583 -6.96 -9.42 -14.88
CA TYR A 583 -7.72 -8.20 -15.11
C TYR A 583 -8.81 -8.41 -16.15
N GLU A 584 -8.51 -9.03 -17.29
CA GLU A 584 -9.47 -9.28 -18.36
C GLU A 584 -10.61 -10.19 -17.93
N ILE A 585 -10.32 -11.29 -17.23
CA ILE A 585 -11.33 -12.15 -16.63
C ILE A 585 -12.25 -11.37 -15.68
N THR A 586 -11.68 -10.47 -14.88
CA THR A 586 -12.47 -9.58 -14.00
C THR A 586 -13.37 -8.64 -14.81
N GLN A 587 -12.90 -8.16 -15.99
CA GLN A 587 -13.71 -7.36 -16.90
C GLN A 587 -14.83 -8.18 -17.54
N CYS A 588 -14.53 -9.39 -18.00
CA CYS A 588 -15.56 -10.30 -18.52
C CYS A 588 -16.67 -10.54 -17.48
N ALA A 589 -16.32 -10.77 -16.21
CA ALA A 589 -17.30 -10.87 -15.14
C ALA A 589 -18.17 -9.62 -14.98
N ALA A 590 -17.58 -8.43 -15.13
CA ALA A 590 -18.35 -7.18 -15.06
C ALA A 590 -19.28 -7.00 -16.28
N LEU A 591 -18.78 -7.33 -17.46
CA LEU A 591 -19.58 -7.28 -18.71
C LEU A 591 -20.72 -8.28 -18.69
N LEU A 592 -20.47 -9.51 -18.25
CA LEU A 592 -21.52 -10.52 -18.06
C LEU A 592 -22.58 -10.03 -17.06
N TYR A 593 -22.18 -9.40 -15.98
CA TYR A 593 -23.12 -8.85 -14.99
C TYR A 593 -24.04 -7.78 -15.58
N ASP A 594 -23.48 -6.85 -16.34
CA ASP A 594 -24.25 -5.70 -16.88
C ASP A 594 -25.07 -6.06 -18.13
N GLY A 595 -24.60 -7.02 -18.92
CA GLY A 595 -25.28 -7.47 -20.13
C GLY A 595 -26.40 -8.49 -19.89
N ARG A 596 -26.73 -8.80 -18.63
CA ARG A 596 -27.79 -9.79 -18.31
C ARG A 596 -29.13 -9.39 -18.90
N PRO A 597 -29.91 -10.39 -19.34
CA PRO A 597 -31.25 -10.17 -19.85
C PRO A 597 -32.15 -9.41 -18.85
N GLY A 598 -32.86 -8.42 -19.33
CA GLY A 598 -33.83 -7.67 -18.53
C GLY A 598 -35.16 -8.39 -18.34
N GLY A 599 -35.44 -9.40 -19.15
CA GLY A 599 -36.67 -10.18 -19.14
C GLY A 599 -36.53 -11.54 -19.80
N PRO A 600 -37.57 -12.40 -19.70
CA PRO A 600 -37.55 -13.76 -20.24
C PRO A 600 -37.39 -13.83 -21.79
N THR A 601 -37.81 -12.80 -22.51
CA THR A 601 -37.72 -12.72 -23.96
C THR A 601 -36.29 -12.60 -24.47
N ASP A 602 -35.39 -12.08 -23.62
CA ASP A 602 -33.99 -11.89 -23.99
C ASP A 602 -33.09 -13.04 -23.46
N ALA A 603 -33.67 -14.05 -22.81
CA ALA A 603 -32.94 -15.19 -22.30
C ALA A 603 -32.31 -16.03 -23.45
N VAL A 604 -31.16 -16.62 -23.13
CA VAL A 604 -30.36 -17.46 -24.02
C VAL A 604 -30.12 -18.80 -23.32
N PRO A 605 -31.11 -19.72 -23.35
CA PRO A 605 -31.05 -21.01 -22.64
C PRO A 605 -29.81 -21.83 -22.97
N GLU A 606 -29.29 -21.66 -24.18
CA GLU A 606 -28.11 -22.34 -24.74
C GLU A 606 -26.82 -22.06 -23.92
N THR A 607 -26.81 -21.01 -23.12
CA THR A 607 -25.67 -20.69 -22.24
C THR A 607 -25.58 -21.57 -21.00
N ALA A 608 -26.65 -22.27 -20.61
CA ALA A 608 -26.71 -23.10 -19.41
C ALA A 608 -25.65 -24.22 -19.43
N GLU A 609 -25.51 -24.90 -20.55
CA GLU A 609 -24.52 -25.98 -20.72
C GLU A 609 -23.10 -25.43 -20.60
N PHE A 610 -22.84 -24.27 -21.18
CA PHE A 610 -21.55 -23.61 -21.08
C PHE A 610 -21.23 -23.18 -19.64
N ALA A 611 -22.21 -22.76 -18.84
CA ALA A 611 -22.00 -22.43 -17.43
C ALA A 611 -21.45 -23.63 -16.65
N ALA A 612 -21.97 -24.84 -16.89
CA ALA A 612 -21.48 -26.07 -16.25
C ALA A 612 -20.06 -26.43 -16.71
N VAL A 613 -19.76 -26.29 -18.01
CA VAL A 613 -18.42 -26.50 -18.56
C VAL A 613 -17.41 -25.52 -17.93
N LEU A 614 -17.77 -24.25 -17.82
CA LEU A 614 -16.93 -23.20 -17.24
C LEU A 614 -16.65 -23.46 -15.75
N ASP A 615 -17.66 -23.90 -14.97
CA ASP A 615 -17.50 -24.27 -13.57
C ASP A 615 -16.47 -25.40 -13.42
N HIS A 616 -16.63 -26.48 -14.19
CA HIS A 616 -15.73 -27.63 -14.15
C HIS A 616 -14.27 -27.24 -14.46
N HIS A 617 -14.06 -26.52 -15.57
CA HIS A 617 -12.70 -26.16 -16.00
C HIS A 617 -12.03 -25.14 -15.06
N LEU A 618 -12.77 -24.19 -14.49
CA LEU A 618 -12.21 -23.27 -13.50
C LEU A 618 -11.86 -23.97 -12.17
N ALA A 619 -12.65 -24.98 -11.75
CA ALA A 619 -12.33 -25.81 -10.59
C ALA A 619 -11.05 -26.61 -10.81
N GLU A 620 -10.92 -27.24 -11.99
CA GLU A 620 -9.73 -28.00 -12.38
C GLU A 620 -8.50 -27.09 -12.46
N LEU A 621 -8.62 -25.94 -13.12
CA LEU A 621 -7.54 -24.95 -13.22
C LEU A 621 -7.08 -24.47 -11.83
N ALA A 622 -8.03 -24.19 -10.93
CA ALA A 622 -7.70 -23.77 -9.57
C ALA A 622 -6.96 -24.87 -8.80
N ALA A 623 -7.32 -26.14 -8.99
CA ALA A 623 -6.64 -27.28 -8.36
C ALA A 623 -5.23 -27.49 -8.94
N VAL A 624 -5.08 -27.42 -10.25
CA VAL A 624 -3.78 -27.53 -10.93
C VAL A 624 -2.83 -26.43 -10.51
N VAL A 625 -3.30 -25.18 -10.45
CA VAL A 625 -2.50 -24.03 -9.99
C VAL A 625 -2.11 -24.17 -8.53
N ALA A 626 -3.01 -24.63 -7.66
CA ALA A 626 -2.71 -24.86 -6.24
C ALA A 626 -1.64 -25.95 -6.06
N ALA A 627 -1.69 -26.99 -6.88
CA ALA A 627 -0.71 -28.07 -6.91
C ALA A 627 0.60 -27.69 -7.62
N LYS A 628 0.70 -26.48 -8.19
CA LYS A 628 1.82 -26.02 -9.03
C LYS A 628 2.03 -26.93 -10.26
N GLY A 629 0.95 -27.53 -10.73
CA GLY A 629 0.93 -28.37 -11.91
C GLY A 629 0.92 -27.55 -13.21
N ARG A 630 0.99 -28.27 -14.33
CA ARG A 630 0.97 -27.69 -15.66
C ARG A 630 -0.45 -27.73 -16.22
N PRO A 631 -1.12 -26.60 -16.44
CA PRO A 631 -2.39 -26.58 -17.12
C PRO A 631 -2.21 -26.81 -18.64
N HIS A 632 -3.25 -27.34 -19.30
CA HIS A 632 -3.26 -27.61 -20.72
C HIS A 632 -4.03 -26.51 -21.48
N PRO A 633 -3.34 -25.71 -22.33
CA PRO A 633 -4.00 -24.70 -23.15
C PRO A 633 -4.95 -25.32 -24.17
N GLY A 634 -6.02 -24.59 -24.49
CA GLY A 634 -6.98 -24.95 -25.51
C GLY A 634 -8.11 -25.90 -25.08
N VAL A 635 -8.05 -26.45 -23.86
CA VAL A 635 -9.06 -27.40 -23.35
C VAL A 635 -10.41 -26.72 -23.15
N LEU A 636 -10.44 -25.57 -22.48
CA LEU A 636 -11.68 -24.80 -22.30
C LEU A 636 -12.23 -24.31 -23.64
N ARG A 637 -11.37 -23.89 -24.56
CA ARG A 637 -11.77 -23.44 -25.87
C ARG A 637 -12.42 -24.56 -26.67
N ALA A 638 -11.81 -25.74 -26.70
CA ALA A 638 -12.37 -26.91 -27.37
C ALA A 638 -13.73 -27.32 -26.77
N ALA A 639 -13.82 -27.34 -25.43
CA ALA A 639 -15.08 -27.62 -24.74
C ALA A 639 -16.16 -26.57 -25.00
N PHE A 640 -15.80 -25.29 -25.09
CA PHE A 640 -16.73 -24.24 -25.47
C PHE A 640 -17.23 -24.41 -26.90
N ASP A 641 -16.33 -24.62 -27.86
CA ASP A 641 -16.68 -24.77 -29.26
C ASP A 641 -17.57 -26.01 -29.51
N ASP A 642 -17.34 -27.09 -28.75
CA ASP A 642 -18.20 -28.27 -28.78
C ASP A 642 -19.59 -28.00 -28.17
N THR A 643 -19.62 -27.37 -27.01
CA THR A 643 -20.87 -26.98 -26.32
C THR A 643 -21.67 -26.00 -27.17
N ALA A 644 -21.01 -24.98 -27.74
CA ALA A 644 -21.66 -23.98 -28.58
C ALA A 644 -22.30 -24.60 -29.86
N ARG A 645 -21.66 -25.62 -30.45
CA ARG A 645 -22.23 -26.37 -31.58
C ARG A 645 -23.43 -27.21 -31.15
N ARG A 646 -23.33 -27.97 -30.06
CA ARG A 646 -24.40 -28.84 -29.55
C ARG A 646 -25.63 -28.08 -29.07
N SER A 647 -25.43 -26.93 -28.44
CA SER A 647 -26.50 -26.08 -27.93
C SER A 647 -27.10 -25.12 -28.94
N GLY A 648 -26.56 -25.07 -30.17
CA GLY A 648 -26.97 -24.09 -31.19
C GLY A 648 -26.46 -22.65 -30.90
N LEU A 649 -25.62 -22.47 -29.91
CA LEU A 649 -25.07 -21.16 -29.53
C LEU A 649 -24.15 -20.62 -30.68
N ALA A 650 -23.48 -21.50 -31.40
CA ALA A 650 -22.61 -21.14 -32.52
C ALA A 650 -23.38 -20.58 -33.74
N ASP A 651 -24.61 -21.02 -33.93
CA ASP A 651 -25.44 -20.61 -35.04
C ASP A 651 -26.05 -19.20 -34.89
N LEU A 652 -25.89 -18.60 -33.68
CA LEU A 652 -26.40 -17.26 -33.39
C LEU A 652 -25.60 -16.12 -34.04
N THR A 653 -24.53 -16.44 -34.76
CA THR A 653 -23.80 -15.47 -35.58
C THR A 653 -24.53 -15.09 -36.87
N ASP A 654 -25.62 -15.81 -37.23
CA ASP A 654 -26.41 -15.53 -38.44
C ASP A 654 -27.23 -14.24 -38.24
N ARG A 655 -26.89 -13.22 -39.04
CA ARG A 655 -27.40 -11.83 -38.98
C ARG A 655 -28.84 -11.66 -39.50
N THR A 656 -29.56 -12.75 -39.77
CA THR A 656 -30.89 -12.73 -40.42
C THR A 656 -32.07 -12.77 -39.43
N ALA A 657 -31.82 -12.86 -38.12
CA ALA A 657 -32.88 -12.88 -37.11
C ALA A 657 -33.43 -11.47 -36.79
N PRO A 658 -34.69 -11.36 -36.33
CA PRO A 658 -35.28 -10.05 -35.98
C PRO A 658 -34.48 -9.27 -34.94
N ASP A 659 -34.33 -7.97 -35.17
CA ASP A 659 -33.35 -7.06 -34.56
C ASP A 659 -33.13 -7.07 -33.03
N GLY A 660 -34.05 -7.54 -32.21
CA GLY A 660 -33.93 -7.55 -30.75
C GLY A 660 -33.30 -8.83 -30.16
N VAL A 661 -33.84 -10.01 -30.55
CA VAL A 661 -33.44 -11.32 -29.98
C VAL A 661 -32.09 -11.76 -30.49
N ALA A 662 -31.84 -11.56 -31.79
CA ALA A 662 -30.54 -11.84 -32.42
C ALA A 662 -29.42 -11.01 -31.77
N HIS A 663 -29.71 -9.77 -31.40
CA HIS A 663 -28.75 -8.89 -30.77
C HIS A 663 -28.41 -9.33 -29.31
N ALA A 664 -29.40 -9.79 -28.53
CA ALA A 664 -29.20 -10.32 -27.20
C ALA A 664 -28.37 -11.62 -27.22
N ARG A 665 -28.71 -12.54 -28.11
CA ARG A 665 -28.02 -13.82 -28.33
C ARG A 665 -26.58 -13.61 -28.81
N GLY A 666 -26.37 -12.75 -29.80
CA GLY A 666 -25.04 -12.42 -30.31
C GLY A 666 -24.14 -11.80 -29.24
N ARG A 667 -24.70 -10.95 -28.37
CA ARG A 667 -23.95 -10.39 -27.21
C ARG A 667 -23.58 -11.48 -26.21
N ALA A 668 -24.49 -12.39 -25.87
CA ALA A 668 -24.21 -13.48 -24.94
C ALA A 668 -23.07 -14.37 -25.46
N LEU A 669 -23.11 -14.76 -26.74
CA LEU A 669 -22.06 -15.53 -27.40
C LEU A 669 -20.71 -14.79 -27.34
N THR A 670 -20.69 -13.52 -27.69
CA THR A 670 -19.48 -12.69 -27.68
C THR A 670 -18.87 -12.61 -26.31
N LEU A 671 -19.70 -12.42 -25.27
CA LEU A 671 -19.22 -12.31 -23.87
C LEU A 671 -18.69 -13.66 -23.34
N CYS A 672 -19.36 -14.77 -23.68
CA CYS A 672 -18.87 -16.10 -23.38
C CYS A 672 -17.53 -16.37 -24.06
N LEU A 673 -17.41 -16.01 -25.33
CA LEU A 673 -16.18 -16.17 -26.11
C LEU A 673 -15.02 -15.32 -25.54
N HIS A 674 -15.28 -14.08 -25.18
CA HIS A 674 -14.28 -13.23 -24.51
C HIS A 674 -13.83 -13.83 -23.17
N THR A 675 -14.77 -14.41 -22.41
CA THR A 675 -14.43 -15.06 -21.14
C THR A 675 -13.53 -16.27 -21.36
N VAL A 676 -13.83 -17.11 -22.35
CA VAL A 676 -12.99 -18.25 -22.75
C VAL A 676 -11.59 -17.76 -23.15
N THR A 677 -11.52 -16.76 -24.03
CA THR A 677 -10.24 -16.22 -24.51
C THR A 677 -9.38 -15.70 -23.34
N ALA A 678 -9.96 -14.93 -22.42
CA ALA A 678 -9.23 -14.40 -21.27
C ALA A 678 -8.74 -15.51 -20.30
N VAL A 679 -9.53 -16.58 -20.13
CA VAL A 679 -9.10 -17.73 -19.31
C VAL A 679 -7.99 -18.51 -20.00
N GLU A 680 -8.11 -18.75 -21.33
CA GLU A 680 -7.08 -19.46 -22.09
C GLU A 680 -5.76 -18.69 -22.18
N GLU A 681 -5.78 -17.36 -22.22
CA GLU A 681 -4.57 -16.54 -22.10
C GLU A 681 -3.87 -16.75 -20.74
N LEU A 682 -4.65 -16.76 -19.64
CA LEU A 682 -4.10 -17.08 -18.32
C LEU A 682 -3.47 -18.48 -18.30
N VAL A 683 -4.17 -19.47 -18.86
CA VAL A 683 -3.67 -20.85 -18.98
C VAL A 683 -2.38 -20.90 -19.82
N GLY A 684 -2.29 -20.13 -20.89
CA GLY A 684 -1.09 -20.01 -21.72
C GLY A 684 0.13 -19.54 -20.93
N TRP A 685 -0.01 -18.47 -20.18
CA TRP A 685 1.07 -17.96 -19.32
C TRP A 685 1.52 -18.94 -18.25
N LEU A 686 0.56 -19.65 -17.62
CA LEU A 686 0.86 -20.66 -16.60
C LEU A 686 1.53 -21.90 -17.20
N ALA A 687 1.14 -22.31 -18.40
CA ALA A 687 1.76 -23.42 -19.11
C ALA A 687 3.20 -23.10 -19.55
N GLU A 688 3.48 -21.85 -19.92
CA GLU A 688 4.82 -21.37 -20.26
C GLU A 688 5.75 -21.31 -19.04
N GLU A 689 5.26 -20.82 -17.91
CA GLU A 689 5.95 -20.85 -16.61
C GLU A 689 6.36 -22.27 -16.25
N SER A 690 5.42 -23.22 -16.31
CA SER A 690 5.67 -24.62 -15.96
C SER A 690 6.71 -25.25 -16.87
N ARG A 691 6.62 -25.09 -18.20
CA ARG A 691 7.60 -25.60 -19.18
C ARG A 691 9.02 -25.10 -18.90
N ARG A 692 9.15 -23.82 -18.63
CA ARG A 692 10.43 -23.20 -18.35
C ARG A 692 11.04 -23.71 -17.02
N ASN A 693 10.22 -23.92 -16.01
CA ASN A 693 10.68 -24.43 -14.73
C ASN A 693 11.13 -25.90 -14.82
N GLU A 694 10.46 -26.74 -15.60
CA GLU A 694 10.87 -28.10 -15.91
C GLU A 694 12.23 -28.14 -16.64
N SER A 695 12.42 -27.28 -17.66
CA SER A 695 13.68 -27.18 -18.39
C SER A 695 14.84 -26.67 -17.53
N ASN A 696 14.57 -25.77 -16.59
CA ASN A 696 15.57 -25.30 -15.64
C ASN A 696 15.95 -26.36 -14.59
N GLN A 697 15.03 -27.23 -14.20
CA GLN A 697 15.31 -28.35 -13.29
C GLN A 697 16.11 -29.45 -13.99
N SER A 698 15.80 -29.77 -15.24
CA SER A 698 16.54 -30.78 -16.03
C SER A 698 17.96 -30.32 -16.41
N ASN A 699 18.20 -29.00 -16.49
CA ASN A 699 19.51 -28.41 -16.78
C ASN A 699 20.35 -28.09 -15.53
N GLN A 700 19.88 -28.34 -14.32
CA GLN A 700 20.74 -28.35 -13.13
C GLN A 700 21.47 -29.70 -13.08
N PRO A 701 22.78 -29.75 -13.39
CA PRO A 701 23.54 -30.97 -13.22
C PRO A 701 23.48 -31.35 -11.74
N ASP A 702 23.35 -32.61 -11.48
CA ASP A 702 23.36 -33.29 -10.17
C ASP A 702 24.52 -32.80 -9.28
N GLN A 703 24.43 -31.58 -8.77
CA GLN A 703 25.44 -31.06 -7.81
C GLN A 703 25.45 -31.88 -6.51
N LEU A 704 24.38 -32.61 -6.21
CA LEU A 704 24.37 -33.57 -5.11
C LEU A 704 25.18 -34.82 -5.43
N ASN A 705 25.22 -35.27 -6.67
CA ASN A 705 26.07 -36.39 -7.07
C ASN A 705 27.55 -36.05 -7.17
N VAL A 706 27.88 -34.80 -7.56
CA VAL A 706 29.28 -34.35 -7.58
C VAL A 706 29.84 -34.16 -6.17
N VAL A 707 29.05 -33.68 -5.23
CA VAL A 707 29.45 -33.58 -3.80
C VAL A 707 29.52 -34.94 -3.15
N ALA A 708 28.62 -35.86 -3.48
CA ALA A 708 28.66 -37.24 -3.01
C ALA A 708 29.87 -37.99 -3.57
N GLN A 709 30.24 -37.81 -4.84
CA GLN A 709 31.46 -38.37 -5.43
C GLN A 709 32.75 -37.78 -4.85
N HIS A 710 32.77 -36.52 -4.46
CA HIS A 710 33.92 -35.92 -3.77
C HIS A 710 34.04 -36.31 -2.30
N LEU A 711 32.95 -36.70 -1.65
CA LEU A 711 32.96 -37.20 -0.27
C LEU A 711 33.19 -38.71 -0.16
N THR A 712 33.01 -39.48 -1.25
CA THR A 712 33.25 -40.94 -1.29
C THR A 712 34.56 -41.31 -1.96
N GLY A 713 35.30 -40.35 -2.48
CA GLY A 713 36.62 -40.54 -3.08
C GLY A 713 37.75 -40.57 -2.06
N HIS A 714 37.81 -41.62 -1.23
CA HIS A 714 39.00 -42.03 -0.50
C HIS A 714 39.03 -43.54 -0.39
N PRO A 715 40.15 -44.11 -0.17
CA PRO A 715 41.45 -44.28 -0.80
C PRO A 715 41.89 -45.75 -0.72
N ARG A 716 42.97 -46.01 -0.83
CA ARG A 716 43.82 -47.14 -0.46
C ARG A 716 44.68 -47.54 -1.64
N GLU A 717 45.93 -47.18 -1.51
CA GLU A 717 46.99 -48.15 -1.69
C GLU A 717 48.29 -47.54 -1.19
N LEU A 718 48.53 -47.79 0.07
CA LEU A 718 49.87 -47.85 0.59
C LEU A 718 50.10 -49.29 0.93
N THR A 719 50.71 -50.07 0.04
CA THR A 719 51.55 -51.23 0.41
C THR A 719 52.57 -51.51 -0.67
N HIS A 720 53.85 -51.58 -0.24
CA HIS A 720 55.02 -52.21 -0.82
C HIS A 720 55.83 -51.40 -1.89
N ARG A 721 56.81 -50.67 -1.49
CA ARG A 721 58.23 -51.10 -1.28
C ARG A 721 59.02 -49.95 -0.72
#